data_ca3371f7347aea1816149b5b6658c210
#
_entry.id   ca3371f7347aea1816149b5b6658c210
#
_cell.length_a   1.000
_cell.length_b   1.000
_cell.length_c   1.000
_cell.angle_alpha   90.00
_cell.angle_beta   90.00
_cell.angle_gamma   90.00
#
_symmetry.space_group_name_H-M   'P 1'
#
loop_
_entity.id
_entity.type
_entity.pdbx_description
1 polymer ?
#
loop_
_entity_poly.entity_id
_entity_poly.type
_entity_poly.pdbx_seq_one_letter_code
_entity_poly.pdbx_strand_id
1 'polypeptide(L)'
;MWRRPAHDSKVAWVCVLGLAGAALGCAAAAEPTAAKASKDRPANRLARESSPYLLQHAHNPVDWYPWAPEAFDKAKKENKLVFLSIGYSSCHWCHVMERECFDNPEVAKLLNDWFVCIKVDREERPDIDAIYMTALNVQGQRGGWPLSMFLLADGKPIIGGTYWPPEDKEIQGEKVPGFKTILRAMHDAQTTKPERLVDRAGQVAAAARTEMANVARGVALIDLDRALLDAAVKEVTDEFDPEYGGFGARAKHFQGTKFPVPSYLELLLHEAARTKSAELNRMVTVTLDHMAQGGIYDQLGGGFHRYSTERTWTVPHFEKMLYDNAQLAEIYAKAFRQTRKPLYRRIVSETLDFVSRELTSPEGAFYSALDADSSGAEGLFYVWTDKDLASVLTDRDDLELFRKVYGTDTGPNFEGTYHILVLAKPEGMARELGMTEEQLAQRLAPLRRKVFESRAGRSRPFLDTKILTGWNGQMIAGYATAGKELGERRFLDAAARAADFVLHNLRNAEGRLFRAYHGTPGKGGEAKINGYLDDYAYLAHGLLCLHDATGDNKWLEEAKALSDAMVKLYADPQGGGFFYTSSDHESLFARAKDQYDGAQPSGNSMAALNLLQLWQKTGQTRYRDLATRSLKAFAGSLKSNPTALTAMACALALYVDAQPQKPAAKEPAAQAGDVTKSDSKVKITTKAEPEKPGADGKQVITLTIKIDPGWHLYANPVGSEDLTAAQTTLTVDSKVKPAELKIEYPSGKEIDDKVVGKYKVYEDKAVIKATITRAAGDTGTLELTLKFQACNERQCLLPATAKLKVPAE
;
A
#
# COMPACT_ATOMS: atom_id res chain seq x y z
N MET A 1 -19.13 19.20 -20.06
CA MET A 1 -20.48 19.64 -20.49
C MET A 1 -21.23 18.45 -21.04
N TRP A 2 -21.90 17.68 -20.17
CA TRP A 2 -22.77 16.60 -20.61
C TRP A 2 -24.18 16.87 -20.08
N ARG A 3 -25.12 17.07 -21.00
CA ARG A 3 -26.55 17.30 -20.74
C ARG A 3 -27.19 15.98 -20.28
N ARG A 4 -27.92 16.04 -19.15
CA ARG A 4 -28.81 15.01 -18.66
C ARG A 4 -30.05 14.91 -19.57
N PRO A 5 -30.60 13.72 -19.83
CA PRO A 5 -32.01 13.57 -20.12
C PRO A 5 -32.79 13.40 -18.81
N ALA A 6 -33.86 14.16 -18.65
CA ALA A 6 -34.84 14.02 -17.59
C ALA A 6 -35.81 12.86 -17.95
N HIS A 7 -36.13 11.97 -17.00
CA HIS A 7 -37.46 11.63 -16.55
C HIS A 7 -37.50 10.51 -15.51
N ASP A 8 -38.14 10.86 -14.40
CA ASP A 8 -38.98 10.06 -13.49
C ASP A 8 -38.55 8.67 -13.01
N SER A 9 -38.10 8.62 -11.76
CA SER A 9 -38.82 8.00 -10.64
C SER A 9 -37.92 7.97 -9.40
N LYS A 10 -38.43 8.49 -8.32
CA LYS A 10 -37.82 8.62 -7.01
C LYS A 10 -37.37 7.26 -6.43
N VAL A 11 -36.13 6.90 -6.65
CA VAL A 11 -35.28 6.16 -5.72
C VAL A 11 -33.96 6.92 -5.75
N ALA A 12 -33.83 7.93 -4.90
CA ALA A 12 -32.59 8.65 -4.69
C ALA A 12 -31.64 7.70 -3.98
N TRP A 13 -30.63 7.21 -4.68
CA TRP A 13 -29.48 6.57 -4.11
C TRP A 13 -28.62 7.68 -3.48
N VAL A 14 -28.70 7.80 -2.16
CA VAL A 14 -27.89 8.77 -1.40
C VAL A 14 -26.45 8.28 -1.43
N CYS A 15 -25.60 8.99 -2.15
CA CYS A 15 -24.15 8.91 -1.97
C CYS A 15 -23.82 9.45 -0.57
N VAL A 16 -23.50 8.57 0.36
CA VAL A 16 -22.96 8.96 1.67
C VAL A 16 -21.51 9.40 1.47
N LEU A 17 -21.28 10.69 1.45
CA LEU A 17 -19.95 11.29 1.56
C LEU A 17 -19.34 10.92 2.91
N GLY A 18 -18.23 10.18 2.88
CA GLY A 18 -17.47 9.83 4.07
C GLY A 18 -16.92 11.07 4.76
N LEU A 19 -17.50 11.40 5.89
CA LEU A 19 -16.96 12.37 6.84
C LEU A 19 -16.23 11.61 7.95
N ALA A 20 -14.92 11.61 7.86
CA ALA A 20 -14.07 11.29 8.99
C ALA A 20 -13.85 12.59 9.78
N GLY A 21 -14.18 12.58 11.04
CA GLY A 21 -13.81 13.61 12.01
C GLY A 21 -14.99 14.40 12.57
N ALA A 22 -15.71 13.81 13.51
CA ALA A 22 -16.42 14.56 14.52
C ALA A 22 -16.32 13.80 15.84
N ALA A 23 -15.70 14.41 16.82
CA ALA A 23 -15.72 13.96 18.18
C ALA A 23 -17.18 13.81 18.64
N LEU A 24 -17.62 12.62 18.94
CA LEU A 24 -18.90 12.33 19.55
C LEU A 24 -18.72 12.38 21.06
N GLY A 25 -19.40 13.34 21.66
CA GLY A 25 -19.51 13.46 23.09
C GLY A 25 -20.20 12.25 23.70
N CYS A 26 -19.73 11.93 24.90
CA CYS A 26 -20.26 11.11 25.96
C CYS A 26 -21.50 10.27 25.65
N ALA A 27 -21.33 8.98 25.43
CA ALA A 27 -22.25 7.97 25.91
C ALA A 27 -21.68 7.40 27.20
N ALA A 28 -22.44 7.54 28.28
CA ALA A 28 -22.11 7.02 29.60
C ALA A 28 -21.75 5.52 29.52
N ALA A 29 -20.71 5.15 30.25
CA ALA A 29 -20.24 3.79 30.39
C ALA A 29 -21.38 2.81 30.70
N ALA A 30 -21.78 2.00 29.76
CA ALA A 30 -22.58 0.81 30.02
C ALA A 30 -21.64 -0.26 30.56
N GLU A 31 -22.00 -0.81 31.70
CA GLU A 31 -21.26 -1.82 32.47
C GLU A 31 -20.93 -3.08 31.63
N PRO A 32 -19.91 -3.87 32.02
CA PRO A 32 -19.37 -4.98 31.25
C PRO A 32 -20.24 -6.25 31.25
N THR A 33 -21.54 -6.12 31.04
CA THR A 33 -22.49 -7.23 30.95
C THR A 33 -22.55 -7.91 29.58
N ALA A 34 -22.15 -7.21 28.49
CA ALA A 34 -22.24 -7.74 27.13
C ALA A 34 -21.23 -8.89 26.85
N ALA A 35 -20.01 -8.81 27.37
CA ALA A 35 -18.97 -9.82 27.10
C ALA A 35 -19.25 -11.19 27.79
N LYS A 36 -20.05 -11.23 28.87
CA LYS A 36 -20.44 -12.47 29.50
C LYS A 36 -21.62 -13.15 28.80
N ALA A 37 -22.55 -12.37 28.25
CA ALA A 37 -23.73 -12.88 27.56
C ALA A 37 -23.43 -13.54 26.21
N SER A 38 -22.31 -13.20 25.57
CA SER A 38 -21.95 -13.77 24.25
C SER A 38 -21.48 -15.23 24.35
N LYS A 39 -20.75 -15.60 25.41
CA LYS A 39 -20.19 -16.96 25.56
C LYS A 39 -21.23 -18.04 25.91
N ASP A 40 -22.42 -17.65 26.37
CA ASP A 40 -23.51 -18.56 26.70
C ASP A 40 -24.39 -18.88 25.48
N ARG A 41 -24.17 -18.27 24.32
CA ARG A 41 -24.88 -18.55 23.07
C ARG A 41 -24.28 -19.76 22.34
N PRO A 42 -25.11 -20.54 21.61
CA PRO A 42 -24.59 -21.60 20.73
C PRO A 42 -23.58 -21.04 19.74
N ALA A 43 -22.51 -21.79 19.53
CA ALA A 43 -21.49 -21.41 18.56
C ALA A 43 -22.01 -21.62 17.13
N ASN A 44 -21.73 -20.64 16.24
CA ASN A 44 -21.93 -20.75 14.81
C ASN A 44 -20.73 -21.47 14.14
N ARG A 45 -20.69 -21.53 12.80
CA ARG A 45 -19.66 -22.27 12.04
C ARG A 45 -18.25 -21.74 12.27
N LEU A 46 -18.10 -20.43 12.57
CA LEU A 46 -16.80 -19.82 12.79
C LEU A 46 -16.03 -20.40 13.97
N ALA A 47 -16.69 -21.10 14.89
CA ALA A 47 -16.04 -21.80 16.00
C ALA A 47 -15.08 -22.92 15.55
N ARG A 48 -15.12 -23.32 14.28
CA ARG A 48 -14.23 -24.34 13.69
C ARG A 48 -13.04 -23.73 12.95
N GLU A 49 -13.00 -22.41 12.86
CA GLU A 49 -11.93 -21.67 12.19
C GLU A 49 -10.72 -21.50 13.13
N SER A 50 -9.58 -21.16 12.53
CA SER A 50 -8.33 -20.90 13.26
C SER A 50 -8.03 -19.41 13.40
N SER A 51 -8.64 -18.55 12.59
CA SER A 51 -8.47 -17.11 12.67
C SER A 51 -8.99 -16.56 13.99
N PRO A 52 -8.19 -15.84 14.79
CA PRO A 52 -8.66 -15.17 15.99
C PRO A 52 -9.83 -14.23 15.73
N TYR A 53 -9.84 -13.52 14.59
CA TYR A 53 -10.93 -12.64 14.18
C TYR A 53 -12.24 -13.41 13.94
N LEU A 54 -12.20 -14.53 13.23
CA LEU A 54 -13.39 -15.34 13.00
C LEU A 54 -13.91 -15.95 14.30
N LEU A 55 -13.00 -16.37 15.17
CA LEU A 55 -13.34 -16.92 16.49
C LEU A 55 -14.01 -15.89 17.42
N GLN A 56 -13.66 -14.59 17.32
CA GLN A 56 -14.34 -13.52 18.05
C GLN A 56 -15.84 -13.49 17.72
N HIS A 57 -16.21 -13.80 16.47
CA HIS A 57 -17.60 -13.81 16.00
C HIS A 57 -18.32 -15.17 16.12
N ALA A 58 -17.69 -16.18 16.71
CA ALA A 58 -18.23 -17.54 16.82
C ALA A 58 -19.54 -17.64 17.63
N HIS A 59 -19.78 -16.69 18.52
CA HIS A 59 -20.96 -16.66 19.41
C HIS A 59 -21.94 -15.51 19.08
N ASN A 60 -21.75 -14.79 17.96
CA ASN A 60 -22.76 -13.84 17.50
C ASN A 60 -24.07 -14.57 17.16
N PRO A 61 -25.24 -13.96 17.33
CA PRO A 61 -26.54 -14.53 16.94
C PRO A 61 -26.71 -14.63 15.41
N VAL A 62 -25.84 -13.99 14.63
CA VAL A 62 -25.79 -14.13 13.15
C VAL A 62 -25.22 -15.50 12.79
N ASP A 63 -25.89 -16.21 11.86
CA ASP A 63 -25.45 -17.50 11.33
C ASP A 63 -24.32 -17.33 10.31
N TRP A 64 -23.14 -16.97 10.81
CA TRP A 64 -21.96 -16.72 10.01
C TRP A 64 -21.41 -17.97 9.35
N TYR A 65 -21.03 -17.82 8.08
CA TYR A 65 -20.20 -18.76 7.32
C TYR A 65 -18.79 -18.17 7.14
N PRO A 66 -17.74 -19.00 7.14
CA PRO A 66 -16.48 -18.60 6.53
C PRO A 66 -16.65 -18.48 5.01
N TRP A 67 -15.68 -17.89 4.32
CA TRP A 67 -15.64 -17.87 2.86
C TRP A 67 -15.41 -19.29 2.33
N ALA A 68 -16.47 -19.94 1.90
CA ALA A 68 -16.44 -21.31 1.42
C ALA A 68 -17.56 -21.57 0.40
N PRO A 69 -17.41 -22.54 -0.50
CA PRO A 69 -18.45 -22.92 -1.48
C PRO A 69 -19.81 -23.20 -0.85
N GLU A 70 -19.84 -23.80 0.35
CA GLU A 70 -21.08 -24.09 1.10
C GLU A 70 -21.99 -22.87 1.26
N ALA A 71 -21.42 -21.70 1.56
CA ALA A 71 -22.18 -20.45 1.73
C ALA A 71 -22.85 -20.01 0.42
N PHE A 72 -22.12 -20.04 -0.68
CA PHE A 72 -22.61 -19.66 -2.00
C PHE A 72 -23.64 -20.65 -2.54
N ASP A 73 -23.44 -21.96 -2.31
CA ASP A 73 -24.39 -22.99 -2.70
C ASP A 73 -25.70 -22.86 -1.93
N LYS A 74 -25.64 -22.54 -0.62
CA LYS A 74 -26.84 -22.21 0.16
C LYS A 74 -27.54 -20.97 -0.40
N ALA A 75 -26.80 -19.90 -0.69
CA ALA A 75 -27.37 -18.68 -1.26
C ALA A 75 -28.09 -18.95 -2.59
N LYS A 76 -27.50 -19.76 -3.48
CA LYS A 76 -28.14 -20.21 -4.74
C LYS A 76 -29.40 -21.01 -4.49
N LYS A 77 -29.35 -22.02 -3.59
CA LYS A 77 -30.43 -22.91 -3.28
C LYS A 77 -31.65 -22.20 -2.68
N GLU A 78 -31.38 -21.22 -1.80
CA GLU A 78 -32.40 -20.46 -1.09
C GLU A 78 -32.80 -19.18 -1.82
N ASN A 79 -32.21 -18.89 -2.99
CA ASN A 79 -32.37 -17.65 -3.74
C ASN A 79 -32.18 -16.39 -2.87
N LYS A 80 -31.16 -16.41 -2.03
CA LYS A 80 -30.79 -15.30 -1.14
C LYS A 80 -29.57 -14.55 -1.66
N LEU A 81 -29.48 -13.26 -1.34
CA LEU A 81 -28.24 -12.49 -1.49
C LEU A 81 -27.24 -12.91 -0.41
N VAL A 82 -25.96 -12.67 -0.68
CA VAL A 82 -24.90 -12.82 0.32
C VAL A 82 -24.64 -11.46 0.97
N PHE A 83 -24.58 -11.43 2.30
CA PHE A 83 -24.02 -10.32 3.06
C PHE A 83 -22.60 -10.71 3.46
N LEU A 84 -21.61 -10.00 2.93
CA LEU A 84 -20.18 -10.18 3.20
C LEU A 84 -19.68 -9.11 4.15
N SER A 85 -19.04 -9.51 5.25
CA SER A 85 -18.36 -8.62 6.18
C SER A 85 -16.90 -8.99 6.29
N ILE A 86 -16.01 -8.04 5.94
CA ILE A 86 -14.55 -8.20 5.97
C ILE A 86 -13.97 -7.27 7.02
N GLY A 87 -13.04 -7.78 7.82
CA GLY A 87 -12.36 -7.03 8.88
C GLY A 87 -11.12 -7.76 9.37
N TYR A 88 -10.67 -7.40 10.55
CA TYR A 88 -9.52 -8.01 11.24
C TYR A 88 -9.62 -7.83 12.75
N SER A 89 -8.85 -8.57 13.50
CA SER A 89 -9.03 -8.79 14.96
C SER A 89 -8.79 -7.53 15.81
N SER A 90 -7.90 -6.62 15.40
CA SER A 90 -7.54 -5.41 16.14
C SER A 90 -8.33 -4.17 15.70
N CYS A 91 -9.34 -4.35 14.86
CA CYS A 91 -10.10 -3.28 14.21
C CYS A 91 -11.18 -2.70 15.14
N HIS A 92 -10.98 -1.52 15.72
CA HIS A 92 -11.94 -0.83 16.59
C HIS A 92 -13.36 -0.74 15.99
N TRP A 93 -13.49 -0.22 14.75
CA TRP A 93 -14.81 -0.08 14.10
C TRP A 93 -15.47 -1.41 13.76
N CYS A 94 -14.69 -2.51 13.62
CA CYS A 94 -15.24 -3.86 13.50
C CYS A 94 -15.87 -4.31 14.81
N HIS A 95 -15.24 -4.01 15.97
CA HIS A 95 -15.82 -4.24 17.29
C HIS A 95 -17.06 -3.39 17.55
N VAL A 96 -17.05 -2.12 17.11
CA VAL A 96 -18.25 -1.26 17.22
C VAL A 96 -19.41 -1.87 16.44
N MET A 97 -19.19 -2.29 15.19
CA MET A 97 -20.24 -2.91 14.38
C MET A 97 -20.68 -4.27 14.94
N GLU A 98 -19.79 -5.02 15.56
CA GLU A 98 -20.13 -6.26 16.27
C GLU A 98 -21.10 -5.97 17.40
N ARG A 99 -20.71 -5.09 18.33
CA ARG A 99 -21.52 -4.75 19.51
C ARG A 99 -22.87 -4.16 19.16
N GLU A 100 -22.91 -3.24 18.18
CA GLU A 100 -24.13 -2.51 17.85
C GLU A 100 -25.05 -3.28 16.89
N CYS A 101 -24.48 -4.06 15.95
CA CYS A 101 -25.25 -4.71 14.89
C CYS A 101 -25.25 -6.24 14.99
N PHE A 102 -24.07 -6.88 15.06
CA PHE A 102 -24.01 -8.34 14.95
C PHE A 102 -24.42 -9.09 16.24
N ASP A 103 -24.27 -8.45 17.39
CA ASP A 103 -24.78 -8.93 18.67
C ASP A 103 -26.25 -8.57 18.93
N ASN A 104 -26.81 -7.68 18.10
CA ASN A 104 -28.21 -7.27 18.21
C ASN A 104 -29.15 -8.36 17.65
N PRO A 105 -30.06 -8.94 18.47
CA PRO A 105 -30.92 -10.03 18.04
C PRO A 105 -31.89 -9.67 16.91
N GLU A 106 -32.32 -8.40 16.81
CA GLU A 106 -33.22 -7.96 15.74
C GLU A 106 -32.50 -7.88 14.41
N VAL A 107 -31.27 -7.31 14.40
CA VAL A 107 -30.42 -7.24 13.21
C VAL A 107 -30.04 -8.66 12.78
N ALA A 108 -29.62 -9.51 13.73
CA ALA A 108 -29.29 -10.90 13.46
C ALA A 108 -30.45 -11.69 12.85
N LYS A 109 -31.68 -11.45 13.32
CA LYS A 109 -32.87 -12.06 12.74
C LYS A 109 -33.07 -11.66 11.28
N LEU A 110 -32.95 -10.38 10.94
CA LEU A 110 -33.07 -9.90 9.56
C LEU A 110 -31.97 -10.51 8.66
N LEU A 111 -30.73 -10.55 9.16
CA LEU A 111 -29.60 -11.15 8.45
C LEU A 111 -29.82 -12.64 8.17
N ASN A 112 -30.21 -13.41 9.17
CA ASN A 112 -30.40 -14.86 9.03
C ASN A 112 -31.62 -15.22 8.16
N ASP A 113 -32.69 -14.45 8.25
CA ASP A 113 -33.92 -14.72 7.47
C ASP A 113 -33.73 -14.40 5.99
N TRP A 114 -33.01 -13.31 5.66
CA TRP A 114 -32.99 -12.75 4.31
C TRP A 114 -31.70 -12.97 3.54
N PHE A 115 -30.57 -13.21 4.23
CA PHE A 115 -29.26 -13.32 3.61
C PHE A 115 -28.53 -14.59 4.02
N VAL A 116 -27.49 -14.94 3.26
CA VAL A 116 -26.43 -15.83 3.72
C VAL A 116 -25.26 -14.94 4.10
N CYS A 117 -24.84 -15.03 5.37
CA CYS A 117 -23.84 -14.11 5.94
C CYS A 117 -22.45 -14.74 5.93
N ILE A 118 -21.49 -14.09 5.28
CA ILE A 118 -20.10 -14.53 5.18
C ILE A 118 -19.21 -13.55 5.96
N LYS A 119 -18.31 -14.09 6.81
CA LYS A 119 -17.29 -13.34 7.53
C LYS A 119 -15.92 -13.69 6.99
N VAL A 120 -15.08 -12.67 6.75
CA VAL A 120 -13.72 -12.83 6.20
C VAL A 120 -12.71 -12.07 7.03
N ASP A 121 -11.63 -12.75 7.41
CA ASP A 121 -10.41 -12.11 7.93
C ASP A 121 -9.56 -11.64 6.75
N ARG A 122 -9.44 -10.31 6.59
CA ARG A 122 -8.65 -9.71 5.52
C ARG A 122 -7.16 -10.04 5.59
N GLU A 123 -6.67 -10.37 6.76
CA GLU A 123 -5.26 -10.69 6.95
C GLU A 123 -4.91 -12.09 6.43
N GLU A 124 -5.88 -13.00 6.48
CA GLU A 124 -5.77 -14.33 5.88
C GLU A 124 -6.18 -14.36 4.40
N ARG A 125 -7.21 -13.59 4.02
CA ARG A 125 -7.74 -13.52 2.66
C ARG A 125 -7.65 -12.10 2.09
N PRO A 126 -6.43 -11.56 1.97
CA PRO A 126 -6.21 -10.23 1.39
C PRO A 126 -6.62 -10.14 -0.10
N ASP A 127 -6.68 -11.25 -0.81
CA ASP A 127 -7.20 -11.36 -2.16
C ASP A 127 -8.69 -10.99 -2.27
N ILE A 128 -9.50 -11.48 -1.32
CA ILE A 128 -10.92 -11.14 -1.22
C ILE A 128 -11.07 -9.66 -0.84
N ASP A 129 -10.34 -9.22 0.18
CA ASP A 129 -10.36 -7.83 0.64
C ASP A 129 -10.05 -6.84 -0.50
N ALA A 130 -8.97 -7.06 -1.25
CA ALA A 130 -8.55 -6.20 -2.34
C ALA A 130 -9.61 -6.08 -3.45
N ILE A 131 -10.24 -7.19 -3.82
CA ILE A 131 -11.25 -7.23 -4.89
C ILE A 131 -12.52 -6.47 -4.48
N TYR A 132 -13.02 -6.70 -3.26
CA TYR A 132 -14.24 -6.03 -2.81
C TYR A 132 -14.00 -4.59 -2.37
N MET A 133 -12.80 -4.25 -1.88
CA MET A 133 -12.38 -2.87 -1.66
C MET A 133 -12.36 -2.08 -2.98
N THR A 134 -11.80 -2.67 -4.05
CA THR A 134 -11.84 -2.07 -5.39
C THR A 134 -13.28 -1.93 -5.89
N ALA A 135 -14.12 -2.95 -5.67
CA ALA A 135 -15.53 -2.88 -6.04
C ALA A 135 -16.30 -1.77 -5.29
N LEU A 136 -15.91 -1.44 -4.05
CA LEU A 136 -16.44 -0.31 -3.31
C LEU A 136 -15.95 1.03 -3.89
N ASN A 137 -14.64 1.13 -4.15
CA ASN A 137 -14.02 2.36 -4.65
C ASN A 137 -14.56 2.78 -6.03
N VAL A 138 -14.77 1.84 -6.96
CA VAL A 138 -15.34 2.14 -8.30
C VAL A 138 -16.81 2.60 -8.24
N GLN A 139 -17.47 2.43 -7.09
CA GLN A 139 -18.78 3.00 -6.82
C GLN A 139 -18.74 4.44 -6.29
N GLY A 140 -17.53 5.04 -6.19
CA GLY A 140 -17.31 6.38 -5.69
C GLY A 140 -17.34 6.49 -4.16
N GLN A 141 -17.24 5.37 -3.45
CA GLN A 141 -17.19 5.34 -1.99
C GLN A 141 -15.75 5.21 -1.50
N ARG A 142 -15.45 5.83 -0.38
CA ARG A 142 -14.15 5.67 0.29
C ARG A 142 -14.13 4.36 1.06
N GLY A 143 -13.13 3.52 0.80
CA GLY A 143 -12.92 2.26 1.49
C GLY A 143 -12.45 2.40 2.94
N GLY A 144 -12.58 1.31 3.70
CA GLY A 144 -12.18 1.18 5.10
C GLY A 144 -12.75 -0.10 5.71
N TRP A 145 -12.40 -0.39 6.94
CA TRP A 145 -12.91 -1.54 7.67
C TRP A 145 -13.75 -1.10 8.87
N PRO A 146 -14.84 -1.90 9.17
CA PRO A 146 -15.27 -3.10 8.47
C PRO A 146 -15.70 -2.77 7.03
N LEU A 147 -15.39 -3.66 6.08
CA LEU A 147 -15.92 -3.58 4.73
C LEU A 147 -17.17 -4.46 4.67
N SER A 148 -18.32 -3.86 4.37
CA SER A 148 -19.61 -4.51 4.27
C SER A 148 -20.10 -4.50 2.84
N MET A 149 -20.42 -5.67 2.26
CA MET A 149 -20.84 -5.80 0.86
C MET A 149 -22.06 -6.70 0.72
N PHE A 150 -22.97 -6.36 -0.18
CA PHE A 150 -24.02 -7.25 -0.66
C PHE A 150 -23.62 -7.84 -2.01
N LEU A 151 -23.73 -9.18 -2.14
CA LEU A 151 -23.31 -9.91 -3.33
C LEU A 151 -24.48 -10.73 -3.86
N LEU A 152 -24.43 -11.01 -5.17
CA LEU A 152 -25.18 -12.12 -5.76
C LEU A 152 -24.59 -13.46 -5.28
N ALA A 153 -25.35 -14.54 -5.42
CA ALA A 153 -24.90 -15.88 -5.06
C ALA A 153 -23.72 -16.42 -5.91
N ASP A 154 -23.30 -15.71 -6.96
CA ASP A 154 -22.08 -15.98 -7.74
C ASP A 154 -20.88 -15.13 -7.32
N GLY A 155 -21.01 -14.38 -6.21
CA GLY A 155 -19.96 -13.53 -5.64
C GLY A 155 -19.82 -12.14 -6.29
N LYS A 156 -20.63 -11.77 -7.28
CA LYS A 156 -20.56 -10.42 -7.87
C LYS A 156 -21.10 -9.37 -6.92
N PRO A 157 -20.35 -8.25 -6.69
CA PRO A 157 -20.74 -7.20 -5.76
C PRO A 157 -21.86 -6.32 -6.32
N ILE A 158 -22.84 -5.99 -5.49
CA ILE A 158 -23.99 -5.13 -5.83
C ILE A 158 -23.74 -3.71 -5.28
N ILE A 159 -23.64 -3.60 -3.96
CA ILE A 159 -23.43 -2.37 -3.21
C ILE A 159 -22.66 -2.69 -1.92
N GLY A 160 -21.98 -1.70 -1.39
CA GLY A 160 -21.27 -1.85 -0.12
C GLY A 160 -21.13 -0.53 0.62
N GLY A 161 -20.39 -0.61 1.71
CA GLY A 161 -20.01 0.49 2.57
C GLY A 161 -19.03 0.01 3.64
N THR A 162 -18.78 0.86 4.61
CA THR A 162 -17.96 0.52 5.78
C THR A 162 -18.85 0.25 6.99
N TYR A 163 -18.68 0.96 8.08
CA TYR A 163 -19.56 0.89 9.23
C TYR A 163 -20.94 1.50 8.93
N TRP A 164 -22.01 0.83 9.37
CA TRP A 164 -23.37 1.35 9.39
C TRP A 164 -23.94 1.27 10.81
N PRO A 165 -24.52 2.36 11.34
CA PRO A 165 -25.20 2.32 12.63
C PRO A 165 -26.46 1.41 12.54
N PRO A 166 -26.94 0.80 13.66
CA PRO A 166 -28.09 -0.09 13.60
C PRO A 166 -29.37 0.59 13.12
N GLU A 167 -29.60 1.85 13.50
CA GLU A 167 -30.78 2.66 13.14
C GLU A 167 -30.36 3.88 12.32
N ASP A 168 -31.32 4.46 11.60
CA ASP A 168 -31.12 5.71 10.89
C ASP A 168 -30.68 6.81 11.87
N LYS A 169 -29.65 7.56 11.50
CA LYS A 169 -29.11 8.69 12.29
C LYS A 169 -29.12 9.96 11.45
N GLU A 170 -29.26 11.09 12.11
CA GLU A 170 -29.02 12.40 11.54
C GLU A 170 -27.61 12.85 11.95
N ILE A 171 -26.72 13.03 10.98
CA ILE A 171 -25.34 13.48 11.20
C ILE A 171 -25.16 14.77 10.42
N GLN A 172 -24.89 15.88 11.12
CA GLN A 172 -24.70 17.21 10.51
C GLN A 172 -25.86 17.67 9.62
N GLY A 173 -27.10 17.29 9.96
CA GLY A 173 -28.31 17.64 9.19
C GLY A 173 -28.60 16.72 8.00
N GLU A 174 -27.76 15.70 7.73
CA GLU A 174 -28.00 14.68 6.72
C GLU A 174 -28.50 13.37 7.35
N LYS A 175 -29.52 12.75 6.75
CA LYS A 175 -30.01 11.44 7.16
C LYS A 175 -29.09 10.34 6.63
N VAL A 176 -28.41 9.65 7.54
CA VAL A 176 -27.59 8.48 7.24
C VAL A 176 -28.45 7.23 7.50
N PRO A 177 -28.69 6.40 6.49
CA PRO A 177 -29.49 5.20 6.67
C PRO A 177 -28.80 4.20 7.59
N GLY A 178 -29.55 3.65 8.54
CA GLY A 178 -29.10 2.61 9.43
C GLY A 178 -29.05 1.24 8.73
N PHE A 179 -28.35 0.32 9.36
CA PHE A 179 -28.16 -1.02 8.80
C PHE A 179 -29.48 -1.77 8.59
N LYS A 180 -30.45 -1.65 9.53
CA LYS A 180 -31.78 -2.24 9.35
C LYS A 180 -32.52 -1.71 8.12
N THR A 181 -32.39 -0.42 7.83
CA THR A 181 -32.99 0.21 6.64
C THR A 181 -32.33 -0.31 5.35
N ILE A 182 -31.01 -0.47 5.35
CA ILE A 182 -30.24 -1.03 4.21
C ILE A 182 -30.62 -2.51 3.99
N LEU A 183 -30.71 -3.32 5.04
CA LEU A 183 -31.11 -4.72 4.95
C LEU A 183 -32.50 -4.88 4.33
N ARG A 184 -33.48 -4.06 4.77
CA ARG A 184 -34.84 -4.07 4.19
C ARG A 184 -34.82 -3.68 2.71
N ALA A 185 -34.11 -2.61 2.38
CA ALA A 185 -34.01 -2.14 0.99
C ALA A 185 -33.42 -3.20 0.05
N MET A 186 -32.40 -3.93 0.49
CA MET A 186 -31.76 -5.00 -0.28
C MET A 186 -32.67 -6.23 -0.42
N HIS A 187 -33.38 -6.63 0.64
CA HIS A 187 -34.35 -7.70 0.60
C HIS A 187 -35.53 -7.37 -0.33
N ASP A 188 -36.10 -6.16 -0.23
CA ASP A 188 -37.19 -5.70 -1.08
C ASP A 188 -36.76 -5.62 -2.55
N ALA A 189 -35.53 -5.17 -2.82
CA ALA A 189 -35.00 -5.16 -4.18
C ALA A 189 -34.84 -6.57 -4.75
N GLN A 190 -34.37 -7.54 -3.94
CA GLN A 190 -34.23 -8.94 -4.36
C GLN A 190 -35.59 -9.57 -4.68
N THR A 191 -36.62 -9.23 -3.93
CA THR A 191 -37.98 -9.82 -4.14
C THR A 191 -38.77 -9.15 -5.27
N THR A 192 -38.58 -7.82 -5.46
CA THR A 192 -39.41 -7.04 -6.40
C THR A 192 -38.74 -6.74 -7.74
N LYS A 193 -37.43 -6.65 -7.81
CA LYS A 193 -36.67 -6.23 -9.01
C LYS A 193 -35.30 -6.92 -9.09
N PRO A 194 -35.23 -8.26 -9.01
CA PRO A 194 -33.95 -8.99 -8.97
C PRO A 194 -33.08 -8.75 -10.21
N GLU A 195 -33.66 -8.50 -11.38
CA GLU A 195 -32.95 -8.19 -12.62
C GLU A 195 -32.10 -6.93 -12.50
N ARG A 196 -32.56 -5.91 -11.75
CA ARG A 196 -31.78 -4.69 -11.54
C ARG A 196 -30.54 -4.94 -10.68
N LEU A 197 -30.63 -5.87 -9.71
CA LEU A 197 -29.48 -6.26 -8.90
C LEU A 197 -28.45 -7.01 -9.74
N VAL A 198 -28.90 -7.89 -10.64
CA VAL A 198 -28.03 -8.62 -11.58
C VAL A 198 -27.30 -7.65 -12.51
N ASP A 199 -28.04 -6.70 -13.12
CA ASP A 199 -27.44 -5.66 -13.97
C ASP A 199 -26.42 -4.82 -13.21
N ARG A 200 -26.78 -4.35 -12.02
CA ARG A 200 -25.88 -3.56 -11.16
C ARG A 200 -24.63 -4.33 -10.79
N ALA A 201 -24.76 -5.58 -10.35
CA ALA A 201 -23.64 -6.43 -9.99
C ALA A 201 -22.71 -6.68 -11.20
N GLY A 202 -23.30 -6.86 -12.39
CA GLY A 202 -22.54 -6.96 -13.64
C GLY A 202 -21.72 -5.71 -13.94
N GLN A 203 -22.30 -4.53 -13.78
CA GLN A 203 -21.63 -3.24 -13.99
C GLN A 203 -20.50 -3.03 -12.98
N VAL A 204 -20.74 -3.25 -11.68
CA VAL A 204 -19.72 -3.08 -10.64
C VAL A 204 -18.56 -4.06 -10.83
N ALA A 205 -18.86 -5.34 -11.11
CA ALA A 205 -17.84 -6.34 -11.37
C ALA A 205 -17.02 -6.04 -12.62
N ALA A 206 -17.65 -5.50 -13.68
CA ALA A 206 -16.94 -5.09 -14.89
C ALA A 206 -16.03 -3.88 -14.63
N ALA A 207 -16.52 -2.86 -13.90
CA ALA A 207 -15.73 -1.69 -13.52
C ALA A 207 -14.52 -2.08 -12.63
N ALA A 208 -14.74 -2.93 -11.62
CA ALA A 208 -13.66 -3.42 -10.77
C ALA A 208 -12.62 -4.24 -11.56
N ARG A 209 -13.04 -5.10 -12.48
CA ARG A 209 -12.10 -5.81 -13.38
C ARG A 209 -11.28 -4.85 -14.23
N THR A 210 -11.92 -3.81 -14.76
CA THR A 210 -11.24 -2.80 -15.59
C THR A 210 -10.19 -2.06 -14.76
N GLU A 211 -10.55 -1.60 -13.57
CA GLU A 211 -9.65 -0.92 -12.66
C GLU A 211 -8.42 -1.79 -12.32
N MET A 212 -8.64 -3.07 -11.98
CA MET A 212 -7.58 -4.02 -11.70
C MET A 212 -6.75 -4.39 -12.94
N ALA A 213 -7.32 -4.33 -14.14
CA ALA A 213 -6.64 -4.66 -15.40
C ALA A 213 -5.87 -3.47 -15.98
N ASN A 214 -6.23 -2.22 -15.65
CA ASN A 214 -5.60 -1.00 -16.20
C ASN A 214 -4.11 -0.93 -15.90
N VAL A 215 -3.68 -1.57 -14.82
CA VAL A 215 -2.26 -1.74 -14.48
C VAL A 215 -1.48 -2.50 -15.56
N ALA A 216 -2.12 -3.37 -16.33
CA ALA A 216 -1.45 -4.31 -17.22
C ALA A 216 -1.32 -3.86 -18.68
N ARG A 217 -2.04 -2.80 -19.12
CA ARG A 217 -2.12 -2.43 -20.55
C ARG A 217 -1.21 -1.28 -20.97
N GLY A 218 -0.70 -0.52 -20.02
CA GLY A 218 0.22 0.57 -20.34
C GLY A 218 1.68 0.15 -20.20
N VAL A 219 2.21 -0.73 -21.06
CA VAL A 219 3.67 -0.81 -21.21
C VAL A 219 4.11 0.50 -21.85
N ALA A 220 4.27 1.51 -21.02
CA ALA A 220 4.43 2.89 -21.41
C ALA A 220 5.77 3.08 -22.13
N LEU A 221 5.74 3.95 -23.16
CA LEU A 221 6.93 4.57 -23.77
C LEU A 221 7.65 5.53 -22.78
N ILE A 222 7.53 5.27 -21.47
CA ILE A 222 8.13 6.05 -20.42
C ILE A 222 9.52 5.52 -20.14
N ASP A 223 10.51 6.38 -20.21
CA ASP A 223 11.88 5.99 -19.88
C ASP A 223 12.00 5.80 -18.35
N LEU A 224 12.66 4.71 -17.98
CA LEU A 224 13.04 4.47 -16.59
C LEU A 224 14.32 5.24 -16.29
N ASP A 225 14.18 6.53 -16.05
CA ASP A 225 15.29 7.46 -15.91
C ASP A 225 15.20 8.32 -14.64
N ARG A 226 16.18 9.16 -14.49
CA ARG A 226 16.26 10.09 -13.35
C ARG A 226 15.11 11.09 -13.34
N ALA A 227 14.62 11.53 -14.49
CA ALA A 227 13.56 12.53 -14.58
C ALA A 227 12.23 11.99 -14.04
N LEU A 228 11.92 10.70 -14.28
CA LEU A 228 10.75 10.05 -13.71
C LEU A 228 10.86 9.94 -12.18
N LEU A 229 12.06 9.63 -11.67
CA LEU A 229 12.31 9.55 -10.23
C LEU A 229 12.25 10.93 -9.56
N ASP A 230 12.87 11.95 -10.17
CA ASP A 230 12.85 13.32 -9.64
C ASP A 230 11.43 13.89 -9.57
N ALA A 231 10.56 13.54 -10.53
CA ALA A 231 9.15 13.87 -10.48
C ALA A 231 8.45 13.21 -9.28
N ALA A 232 8.72 11.92 -9.01
CA ALA A 232 8.16 11.22 -7.84
C ALA A 232 8.63 11.85 -6.52
N VAL A 233 9.92 12.15 -6.40
CA VAL A 233 10.49 12.84 -5.21
C VAL A 233 9.82 14.19 -5.01
N LYS A 234 9.61 14.95 -6.10
CA LYS A 234 8.95 16.25 -6.04
C LYS A 234 7.53 16.16 -5.47
N GLU A 235 6.70 15.24 -5.98
CA GLU A 235 5.34 15.05 -5.48
C GLU A 235 5.33 14.68 -3.99
N VAL A 236 6.21 13.77 -3.55
CA VAL A 236 6.36 13.44 -2.13
C VAL A 236 6.74 14.67 -1.31
N THR A 237 7.69 15.50 -1.77
CA THR A 237 8.09 16.71 -1.05
C THR A 237 7.02 17.79 -1.04
N ASP A 238 6.15 17.84 -2.06
CA ASP A 238 5.03 18.77 -2.12
C ASP A 238 3.93 18.44 -1.08
N GLU A 239 3.81 17.19 -0.64
CA GLU A 239 2.90 16.76 0.43
C GLU A 239 3.47 16.93 1.85
N PHE A 240 4.74 17.32 2.00
CA PHE A 240 5.37 17.43 3.32
C PHE A 240 4.76 18.51 4.20
N ASP A 241 4.47 18.18 5.47
CA ASP A 241 4.05 19.10 6.52
C ASP A 241 5.28 19.74 7.19
N PRO A 242 5.57 21.04 6.96
CA PRO A 242 6.79 21.66 7.44
C PRO A 242 6.82 21.91 8.96
N GLU A 243 5.66 21.85 9.63
CA GLU A 243 5.48 22.16 11.05
C GLU A 243 5.58 20.89 11.92
N TYR A 244 4.81 19.85 11.57
CA TYR A 244 4.72 18.61 12.36
C TYR A 244 5.35 17.40 11.66
N GLY A 245 5.94 17.58 10.49
CA GLY A 245 6.44 16.46 9.70
C GLY A 245 5.32 15.56 9.20
N GLY A 246 5.70 14.47 8.51
CA GLY A 246 4.76 13.60 7.81
C GLY A 246 4.21 14.25 6.54
N PHE A 247 3.23 13.61 5.93
CA PHE A 247 2.75 13.94 4.59
C PHE A 247 1.24 14.02 4.56
N GLY A 248 0.71 14.91 3.72
CA GLY A 248 -0.72 15.12 3.59
C GLY A 248 -1.08 16.25 2.63
N ALA A 249 -2.40 16.45 2.43
CA ALA A 249 -2.90 17.44 1.50
C ALA A 249 -2.74 18.87 2.03
N ARG A 250 -1.89 19.68 1.39
CA ARG A 250 -1.74 21.13 1.70
C ARG A 250 -3.07 21.88 1.63
N ALA A 251 -3.92 21.56 0.66
CA ALA A 251 -5.24 22.20 0.51
C ALA A 251 -6.16 21.96 1.71
N LYS A 252 -5.90 20.94 2.52
CA LYS A 252 -6.60 20.65 3.78
C LYS A 252 -5.79 21.11 5.00
N HIS A 253 -4.79 21.94 4.84
CA HIS A 253 -3.87 22.36 5.90
C HIS A 253 -3.29 21.18 6.70
N PHE A 254 -3.04 20.03 6.03
CA PHE A 254 -2.56 18.77 6.61
C PHE A 254 -3.45 18.18 7.71
N GLN A 255 -4.71 18.62 7.79
CA GLN A 255 -5.67 18.13 8.79
C GLN A 255 -6.21 16.73 8.45
N GLY A 256 -6.56 15.98 9.48
CA GLY A 256 -7.12 14.63 9.41
C GLY A 256 -6.12 13.55 9.79
N THR A 257 -6.49 12.32 9.52
CA THR A 257 -5.69 11.12 9.82
C THR A 257 -4.33 11.16 9.13
N LYS A 258 -3.28 10.84 9.89
CA LYS A 258 -1.88 10.91 9.44
C LYS A 258 -1.18 9.58 9.65
N PHE A 259 -0.74 8.96 8.55
CA PHE A 259 0.01 7.71 8.56
C PHE A 259 1.53 7.97 8.52
N PRO A 260 2.35 7.06 9.08
CA PRO A 260 3.82 7.15 9.03
C PRO A 260 4.42 7.08 7.62
N VAL A 261 3.77 6.41 6.68
CA VAL A 261 4.18 6.19 5.27
C VAL A 261 5.68 5.89 5.09
N PRO A 262 6.17 4.73 5.57
CA PRO A 262 7.61 4.42 5.58
C PRO A 262 8.27 4.45 4.21
N SER A 263 7.55 4.12 3.12
CA SER A 263 8.09 4.15 1.75
C SER A 263 8.45 5.56 1.27
N TYR A 264 7.74 6.60 1.73
CA TYR A 264 8.11 7.99 1.47
C TYR A 264 9.44 8.34 2.15
N LEU A 265 9.57 7.95 3.43
CA LEU A 265 10.79 8.19 4.20
C LEU A 265 11.99 7.43 3.63
N GLU A 266 11.79 6.20 3.15
CA GLU A 266 12.83 5.41 2.49
C GLU A 266 13.34 6.12 1.22
N LEU A 267 12.42 6.58 0.36
CA LEU A 267 12.75 7.32 -0.86
C LEU A 267 13.53 8.60 -0.54
N LEU A 268 13.06 9.38 0.44
CA LEU A 268 13.73 10.61 0.84
C LEU A 268 15.09 10.36 1.49
N LEU A 269 15.26 9.31 2.32
CA LEU A 269 16.54 8.90 2.89
C LEU A 269 17.54 8.54 1.79
N HIS A 270 17.10 7.76 0.80
CA HIS A 270 17.93 7.37 -0.34
C HIS A 270 18.42 8.61 -1.11
N GLU A 271 17.49 9.49 -1.50
CA GLU A 271 17.82 10.68 -2.27
C GLU A 271 18.61 11.73 -1.46
N ALA A 272 18.36 11.85 -0.16
CA ALA A 272 19.14 12.70 0.73
C ALA A 272 20.59 12.24 0.81
N ALA A 273 20.84 10.93 0.94
CA ALA A 273 22.18 10.36 0.95
C ALA A 273 22.92 10.57 -0.38
N ARG A 274 22.21 10.34 -1.51
CA ARG A 274 22.76 10.49 -2.84
C ARG A 274 23.11 11.94 -3.19
N THR A 275 22.18 12.86 -2.92
CA THR A 275 22.30 14.29 -3.29
C THR A 275 22.98 15.14 -2.24
N LYS A 276 23.15 14.62 -1.03
CA LYS A 276 23.57 15.34 0.18
C LYS A 276 22.66 16.54 0.49
N SER A 277 21.37 16.42 0.15
CA SER A 277 20.38 17.47 0.36
C SER A 277 20.05 17.63 1.84
N ALA A 278 20.36 18.80 2.38
CA ALA A 278 19.99 19.17 3.74
C ALA A 278 18.48 19.25 3.92
N GLU A 279 17.74 19.68 2.88
CA GLU A 279 16.28 19.81 2.90
C GLU A 279 15.58 18.45 2.99
N LEU A 280 15.98 17.47 2.17
CA LEU A 280 15.43 16.11 2.25
C LEU A 280 15.75 15.47 3.60
N ASN A 281 16.97 15.66 4.13
CA ASN A 281 17.32 15.22 5.46
C ASN A 281 16.46 15.89 6.54
N ARG A 282 16.16 17.19 6.41
CA ARG A 282 15.27 17.91 7.32
C ARG A 282 13.85 17.31 7.29
N MET A 283 13.29 17.05 6.11
CA MET A 283 11.96 16.46 5.99
C MET A 283 11.85 15.11 6.71
N VAL A 284 12.84 14.25 6.53
CA VAL A 284 12.92 12.96 7.22
C VAL A 284 13.07 13.17 8.73
N THR A 285 14.01 13.99 9.17
CA THR A 285 14.29 14.13 10.61
C THR A 285 13.15 14.82 11.35
N VAL A 286 12.51 15.84 10.79
CA VAL A 286 11.32 16.47 11.39
C VAL A 286 10.20 15.45 11.55
N THR A 287 9.94 14.61 10.52
CA THR A 287 8.90 13.58 10.61
C THR A 287 9.22 12.55 11.70
N LEU A 288 10.45 12.01 11.71
CA LEU A 288 10.84 11.00 12.68
C LEU A 288 10.88 11.56 14.11
N ASP A 289 11.35 12.80 14.29
CA ASP A 289 11.39 13.44 15.61
C ASP A 289 9.96 13.63 16.17
N HIS A 290 9.04 14.15 15.38
CA HIS A 290 7.65 14.33 15.83
C HIS A 290 6.92 13.01 16.11
N MET A 291 7.13 11.97 15.29
CA MET A 291 6.57 10.65 15.60
C MET A 291 7.16 10.05 16.88
N ALA A 292 8.47 10.17 17.10
CA ALA A 292 9.14 9.65 18.31
C ALA A 292 8.72 10.39 19.59
N GLN A 293 8.31 11.64 19.47
CA GLN A 293 7.90 12.49 20.58
C GLN A 293 6.39 12.45 20.82
N GLY A 294 5.60 12.15 19.80
CA GLY A 294 4.14 12.13 19.86
C GLY A 294 3.59 10.91 20.58
N GLY A 295 2.25 10.91 20.73
CA GLY A 295 1.52 9.79 21.32
C GLY A 295 1.37 8.60 20.37
N ILE A 296 1.69 8.74 19.08
CA ILE A 296 1.78 7.61 18.16
C ILE A 296 2.85 6.61 18.58
N TYR A 297 3.86 7.05 19.32
CA TYR A 297 4.87 6.20 19.96
C TYR A 297 4.50 5.97 21.42
N ASP A 298 4.45 4.72 21.88
CA ASP A 298 4.22 4.39 23.28
C ASP A 298 5.44 4.77 24.12
N GLN A 299 5.38 5.91 24.81
CA GLN A 299 6.48 6.49 25.56
C GLN A 299 6.96 5.64 26.76
N LEU A 300 6.16 4.63 27.18
CA LEU A 300 6.52 3.73 28.29
C LEU A 300 7.00 2.37 27.80
N GLY A 301 6.19 1.72 26.94
CA GLY A 301 6.42 0.33 26.54
C GLY A 301 7.16 0.16 25.24
N GLY A 302 7.34 1.22 24.49
CA GLY A 302 7.91 1.19 23.14
C GLY A 302 6.92 0.70 22.09
N GLY A 303 7.34 0.79 20.84
CA GLY A 303 6.52 0.44 19.68
C GLY A 303 5.54 1.53 19.27
N PHE A 304 5.16 1.49 17.99
CA PHE A 304 4.30 2.47 17.37
C PHE A 304 2.87 1.96 17.25
N HIS A 305 1.92 2.84 17.49
CA HIS A 305 0.54 2.70 17.08
C HIS A 305 0.42 2.92 15.57
N ARG A 306 -0.67 2.49 14.96
CA ARG A 306 -0.80 2.38 13.50
C ARG A 306 -0.78 3.73 12.79
N TYR A 307 -1.56 4.71 13.26
CA TYR A 307 -1.64 6.06 12.69
C TYR A 307 -2.09 7.07 13.74
N SER A 308 -1.86 8.36 13.46
CA SER A 308 -2.45 9.44 14.24
C SER A 308 -3.82 9.84 13.66
N THR A 309 -4.79 10.11 14.52
CA THR A 309 -6.13 10.57 14.12
C THR A 309 -6.15 12.04 13.73
N GLU A 310 -5.05 12.76 14.00
CA GLU A 310 -4.91 14.19 13.77
C GLU A 310 -3.49 14.55 13.31
N ARG A 311 -3.24 15.84 13.02
CA ARG A 311 -2.02 16.36 12.40
C ARG A 311 -0.76 16.25 13.26
N THR A 312 -0.89 16.35 14.61
CA THR A 312 0.25 16.61 15.52
C THR A 312 0.95 15.36 16.05
N TRP A 313 0.51 14.16 15.66
CA TRP A 313 0.98 12.86 16.14
C TRP A 313 0.67 12.58 17.62
N THR A 314 -0.29 13.29 18.22
CA THR A 314 -0.61 13.20 19.66
C THR A 314 -1.60 12.08 19.93
N VAL A 315 -2.71 12.03 19.19
CA VAL A 315 -3.80 11.08 19.43
C VAL A 315 -3.73 9.95 18.42
N PRO A 316 -3.25 8.76 18.81
CA PRO A 316 -3.18 7.64 17.89
C PRO A 316 -4.51 6.88 17.80
N HIS A 317 -4.67 6.08 16.76
CA HIS A 317 -5.49 4.88 16.78
C HIS A 317 -4.66 3.77 17.43
N PHE A 318 -5.13 3.25 18.57
CA PHE A 318 -4.28 2.55 19.54
C PHE A 318 -3.85 1.12 19.16
N GLU A 319 -4.27 0.57 18.03
CA GLU A 319 -3.75 -0.72 17.56
C GLU A 319 -2.24 -0.67 17.27
N LYS A 320 -1.52 -1.77 17.54
CA LYS A 320 -0.11 -1.91 17.22
C LYS A 320 0.08 -3.10 16.28
N MET A 321 0.37 -2.79 15.01
CA MET A 321 0.56 -3.80 13.98
C MET A 321 2.02 -4.20 13.85
N LEU A 322 2.30 -5.48 13.60
CA LEU A 322 3.66 -5.97 13.39
C LEU A 322 4.35 -5.26 12.21
N TYR A 323 3.65 -5.10 11.09
CA TYR A 323 4.21 -4.51 9.87
C TYR A 323 4.58 -3.02 10.01
N ASP A 324 3.83 -2.25 10.82
CA ASP A 324 4.16 -0.84 11.08
C ASP A 324 5.44 -0.73 11.90
N ASN A 325 5.52 -1.53 12.97
CA ASN A 325 6.70 -1.57 13.83
C ASN A 325 7.93 -2.11 13.10
N ALA A 326 7.76 -3.05 12.17
CA ALA A 326 8.82 -3.60 11.32
C ALA A 326 9.45 -2.52 10.43
N GLN A 327 8.61 -1.85 9.65
CA GLN A 327 9.05 -0.82 8.72
C GLN A 327 9.64 0.39 9.44
N LEU A 328 9.03 0.82 10.55
CA LEU A 328 9.54 1.95 11.33
C LEU A 328 10.86 1.63 12.01
N ALA A 329 11.05 0.41 12.54
CA ALA A 329 12.35 0.00 13.09
C ALA A 329 13.45 0.05 12.01
N GLU A 330 13.15 -0.37 10.80
CA GLU A 330 14.08 -0.31 9.66
C GLU A 330 14.42 1.13 9.28
N ILE A 331 13.42 2.00 9.15
CA ILE A 331 13.60 3.42 8.79
C ILE A 331 14.39 4.17 9.85
N TYR A 332 14.05 4.02 11.13
CA TYR A 332 14.81 4.65 12.23
C TYR A 332 16.25 4.15 12.31
N ALA A 333 16.50 2.85 12.03
CA ALA A 333 17.88 2.32 11.99
C ALA A 333 18.68 2.92 10.84
N LYS A 334 18.10 3.05 9.65
CA LYS A 334 18.72 3.72 8.49
C LYS A 334 18.96 5.21 8.75
N ALA A 335 18.00 5.90 9.37
CA ALA A 335 18.14 7.29 9.77
C ALA A 335 19.22 7.47 10.87
N PHE A 336 19.32 6.53 11.82
CA PHE A 336 20.42 6.51 12.79
C PHE A 336 21.78 6.38 12.11
N ARG A 337 21.93 5.50 11.13
CA ARG A 337 23.17 5.39 10.34
C ARG A 337 23.58 6.73 9.74
N GLN A 338 22.64 7.49 9.17
CA GLN A 338 22.93 8.78 8.52
C GLN A 338 23.16 9.93 9.50
N THR A 339 22.42 9.99 10.61
CA THR A 339 22.38 11.16 11.51
C THR A 339 23.14 10.99 12.81
N ARG A 340 23.30 9.73 13.27
CA ARG A 340 23.85 9.37 14.59
C ARG A 340 23.07 9.95 15.76
N LYS A 341 21.80 10.36 15.58
CA LYS A 341 20.95 10.88 16.66
C LYS A 341 20.68 9.79 17.72
N PRO A 342 21.01 10.02 19.01
CA PRO A 342 20.78 9.03 20.07
C PRO A 342 19.29 8.65 20.22
N LEU A 343 18.38 9.60 19.96
CA LEU A 343 16.94 9.37 19.95
C LEU A 343 16.56 8.19 19.03
N TYR A 344 17.10 8.15 17.81
CA TYR A 344 16.75 7.10 16.84
C TYR A 344 17.25 5.73 17.29
N ARG A 345 18.46 5.65 17.86
CA ARG A 345 18.97 4.41 18.48
C ARG A 345 18.01 3.91 19.58
N ARG A 346 17.56 4.83 20.45
CA ARG A 346 16.61 4.49 21.53
C ARG A 346 15.30 3.97 20.98
N ILE A 347 14.69 4.68 20.01
CA ILE A 347 13.40 4.30 19.39
C ILE A 347 13.48 2.92 18.75
N VAL A 348 14.56 2.63 17.99
CA VAL A 348 14.76 1.29 17.40
C VAL A 348 14.85 0.23 18.50
N SER A 349 15.69 0.44 19.50
CA SER A 349 15.87 -0.55 20.57
C SER A 349 14.57 -0.79 21.35
N GLU A 350 13.88 0.28 21.78
CA GLU A 350 12.63 0.16 22.54
C GLU A 350 11.49 -0.46 21.69
N THR A 351 11.44 -0.18 20.36
CA THR A 351 10.46 -0.80 19.45
C THR A 351 10.71 -2.30 19.30
N LEU A 352 11.96 -2.72 19.09
CA LEU A 352 12.29 -4.13 18.94
C LEU A 352 12.20 -4.89 20.28
N ASP A 353 12.48 -4.22 21.41
CA ASP A 353 12.25 -4.78 22.75
C ASP A 353 10.74 -4.95 23.02
N PHE A 354 9.88 -4.02 22.56
CA PHE A 354 8.44 -4.18 22.57
C PHE A 354 7.99 -5.41 21.78
N VAL A 355 8.46 -5.55 20.53
CA VAL A 355 8.12 -6.72 19.69
C VAL A 355 8.60 -8.01 20.34
N SER A 356 9.80 -8.04 20.90
CA SER A 356 10.36 -9.19 21.61
C SER A 356 9.52 -9.60 22.82
N ARG A 357 9.00 -8.63 23.55
CA ARG A 357 8.24 -8.83 24.79
C ARG A 357 6.77 -9.19 24.54
N GLU A 358 6.12 -8.52 23.57
CA GLU A 358 4.67 -8.55 23.41
C GLU A 358 4.19 -9.33 22.19
N LEU A 359 5.00 -9.36 21.11
CA LEU A 359 4.60 -9.92 19.82
C LEU A 359 5.47 -11.11 19.38
N THR A 360 6.25 -11.72 20.27
CA THR A 360 7.11 -12.85 19.92
C THR A 360 6.57 -14.15 20.51
N SER A 361 6.40 -15.16 19.69
CA SER A 361 6.05 -16.51 20.13
C SER A 361 7.21 -17.19 20.89
N PRO A 362 6.95 -18.18 21.71
CA PRO A 362 7.99 -18.95 22.37
C PRO A 362 8.97 -19.60 21.40
N GLU A 363 8.53 -19.92 20.19
CA GLU A 363 9.32 -20.51 19.11
C GLU A 363 10.16 -19.49 18.33
N GLY A 364 9.93 -18.18 18.57
CA GLY A 364 10.74 -17.09 18.03
C GLY A 364 10.21 -16.43 16.77
N ALA A 365 9.00 -16.78 16.31
CA ALA A 365 8.28 -16.05 15.27
C ALA A 365 7.46 -14.90 15.87
N PHE A 366 6.95 -14.01 15.02
CA PHE A 366 6.24 -12.82 15.47
C PHE A 366 4.73 -12.91 15.19
N TYR A 367 3.94 -12.58 16.22
CA TYR A 367 2.50 -12.43 16.17
C TYR A 367 2.07 -11.17 15.44
N SER A 368 0.80 -11.11 14.98
CA SER A 368 0.34 -10.08 14.04
C SER A 368 0.10 -8.72 14.66
N ALA A 369 -0.60 -8.63 15.80
CA ALA A 369 -1.07 -7.35 16.30
C ALA A 369 -1.51 -7.36 17.77
N LEU A 370 -1.54 -6.16 18.36
CA LEU A 370 -2.31 -5.85 19.56
C LEU A 370 -3.52 -4.99 19.19
N ASP A 371 -4.66 -5.32 19.76
CA ASP A 371 -5.93 -4.62 19.55
C ASP A 371 -5.87 -3.15 19.99
N ALA A 372 -6.67 -2.30 19.37
CA ALA A 372 -6.88 -0.93 19.80
C ALA A 372 -7.66 -0.87 21.12
N ASP A 373 -8.62 -1.81 21.32
CA ASP A 373 -9.51 -1.85 22.45
C ASP A 373 -8.94 -2.65 23.62
N SER A 374 -9.18 -2.17 24.82
CA SER A 374 -9.02 -2.93 26.07
C SER A 374 -10.18 -2.58 27.01
N SER A 375 -10.71 -3.58 27.74
CA SER A 375 -11.86 -3.37 28.64
C SER A 375 -13.08 -2.71 27.96
N GLY A 376 -13.26 -2.92 26.64
CA GLY A 376 -14.42 -2.45 25.89
C GLY A 376 -14.35 -1.03 25.36
N ALA A 377 -13.20 -0.35 25.51
CA ALA A 377 -12.97 0.98 24.94
C ALA A 377 -11.55 1.12 24.37
N GLU A 378 -11.41 1.99 23.37
CA GLU A 378 -10.17 2.26 22.70
C GLU A 378 -9.16 2.96 23.61
N GLY A 379 -7.92 2.49 23.62
CA GLY A 379 -6.80 3.14 24.27
C GLY A 379 -6.70 3.03 25.79
N LEU A 380 -7.70 2.47 26.50
CA LEU A 380 -7.72 2.46 27.98
C LEU A 380 -6.47 1.84 28.62
N PHE A 381 -5.84 0.88 27.97
CA PHE A 381 -4.57 0.33 28.45
C PHE A 381 -3.44 1.37 28.48
N TYR A 382 -3.43 2.32 27.57
CA TYR A 382 -2.31 3.24 27.33
C TYR A 382 -2.47 4.61 27.98
N VAL A 383 -3.71 5.07 28.18
CA VAL A 383 -3.99 6.43 28.66
C VAL A 383 -3.97 6.52 30.19
N TRP A 384 -3.81 7.72 30.73
CA TRP A 384 -3.65 7.98 32.17
C TRP A 384 -4.58 9.11 32.62
N THR A 385 -5.08 9.02 33.86
CA THR A 385 -5.69 10.16 34.55
C THR A 385 -4.66 10.79 35.50
N ASP A 386 -4.92 12.04 35.91
CA ASP A 386 -4.11 12.68 36.97
C ASP A 386 -4.06 11.85 38.26
N LYS A 387 -5.17 11.22 38.60
CA LYS A 387 -5.30 10.35 39.77
C LYS A 387 -4.43 9.11 39.64
N ASP A 388 -4.39 8.49 38.46
CA ASP A 388 -3.55 7.32 38.22
C ASP A 388 -2.09 7.66 38.40
N LEU A 389 -1.62 8.74 37.77
CA LEU A 389 -0.22 9.18 37.85
C LEU A 389 0.16 9.52 39.29
N ALA A 390 -0.68 10.26 40.03
CA ALA A 390 -0.41 10.60 41.43
C ALA A 390 -0.42 9.39 42.37
N SER A 391 -1.20 8.35 42.05
CA SER A 391 -1.20 7.10 42.82
C SER A 391 0.07 6.27 42.64
N VAL A 392 0.72 6.37 41.49
CA VAL A 392 1.97 5.63 41.16
C VAL A 392 3.22 6.42 41.57
N LEU A 393 3.24 7.71 41.29
CA LEU A 393 4.34 8.64 41.62
C LEU A 393 3.93 9.46 42.85
N THR A 394 4.14 8.88 44.01
CA THR A 394 3.72 9.48 45.30
C THR A 394 4.62 10.59 45.79
N ASP A 395 5.87 10.64 45.31
CA ASP A 395 6.78 11.78 45.53
C ASP A 395 6.37 12.96 44.65
N ARG A 396 6.23 14.13 45.25
CA ARG A 396 5.72 15.32 44.56
C ARG A 396 6.68 15.80 43.46
N ASP A 397 7.96 15.81 43.72
CA ASP A 397 8.99 16.32 42.78
C ASP A 397 9.12 15.35 41.59
N ASP A 398 9.03 14.04 41.85
CA ASP A 398 9.02 13.01 40.81
C ASP A 398 7.77 13.11 39.91
N LEU A 399 6.60 13.33 40.53
CA LEU A 399 5.35 13.51 39.79
C LEU A 399 5.39 14.79 38.92
N GLU A 400 5.84 15.92 39.49
CA GLU A 400 5.97 17.20 38.77
C GLU A 400 6.96 17.07 37.61
N LEU A 401 8.14 16.43 37.83
CA LEU A 401 9.10 16.15 36.78
C LEU A 401 8.47 15.30 35.66
N PHE A 402 7.83 14.20 36.01
CA PHE A 402 7.19 13.30 35.05
C PHE A 402 6.13 14.02 34.21
N ARG A 403 5.25 14.78 34.89
CA ARG A 403 4.19 15.55 34.22
C ARG A 403 4.77 16.57 33.23
N LYS A 404 5.79 17.30 33.64
CA LYS A 404 6.44 18.30 32.79
C LYS A 404 7.07 17.67 31.55
N VAL A 405 7.76 16.54 31.72
CA VAL A 405 8.45 15.85 30.61
C VAL A 405 7.45 15.18 29.67
N TYR A 406 6.38 14.57 30.19
CA TYR A 406 5.39 13.85 29.39
C TYR A 406 4.12 14.64 29.08
N GLY A 407 4.16 15.97 29.23
CA GLY A 407 3.10 16.89 28.79
C GLY A 407 1.76 16.72 29.48
N THR A 408 1.74 16.11 30.68
CA THR A 408 0.48 15.92 31.44
C THR A 408 0.17 17.05 32.41
N ASP A 409 0.99 18.09 32.45
CA ASP A 409 0.81 19.32 33.22
C ASP A 409 -0.05 20.37 32.51
N THR A 410 -0.30 20.19 31.21
CA THR A 410 -1.10 21.13 30.39
C THR A 410 -2.59 20.78 30.32
N GLY A 411 -3.02 19.75 31.05
CA GLY A 411 -4.37 19.20 31.03
C GLY A 411 -4.57 18.01 30.11
N PRO A 412 -5.75 17.33 30.22
CA PRO A 412 -6.06 16.17 29.41
C PRO A 412 -6.04 16.45 27.91
N ASN A 413 -5.44 15.54 27.12
CA ASN A 413 -5.33 15.66 25.67
C ASN A 413 -6.12 14.57 24.92
N PHE A 414 -6.89 13.73 25.65
CA PHE A 414 -7.75 12.70 25.09
C PHE A 414 -9.08 12.62 25.86
N GLU A 415 -10.21 12.67 25.12
CA GLU A 415 -11.58 12.56 25.65
C GLU A 415 -11.89 13.45 26.86
N GLY A 416 -11.20 14.59 27.00
CA GLY A 416 -11.44 15.55 28.09
C GLY A 416 -11.06 15.06 29.49
N THR A 417 -10.58 13.81 29.63
CA THR A 417 -10.31 13.18 30.93
C THR A 417 -8.92 12.55 31.00
N TYR A 418 -8.44 12.04 29.87
CA TYR A 418 -7.24 11.22 29.83
C TYR A 418 -6.04 11.98 29.27
N HIS A 419 -4.87 11.54 29.67
CA HIS A 419 -3.57 11.93 29.13
C HIS A 419 -2.99 10.80 28.28
N ILE A 420 -2.68 11.11 27.03
CA ILE A 420 -1.74 10.37 26.20
C ILE A 420 -0.37 10.97 26.47
N LEU A 421 0.61 10.14 26.79
CA LEU A 421 1.97 10.62 27.09
C LEU A 421 2.68 11.04 25.79
N VAL A 422 3.18 12.27 25.77
CA VAL A 422 3.99 12.83 24.69
C VAL A 422 5.26 13.44 25.27
N LEU A 423 6.38 13.45 24.56
CA LEU A 423 7.58 14.16 25.02
C LEU A 423 7.40 15.65 24.75
N ALA A 424 7.17 16.42 25.83
CA ALA A 424 7.06 17.86 25.76
C ALA A 424 8.47 18.48 25.62
N LYS A 425 8.71 19.15 24.47
CA LYS A 425 9.92 19.97 24.21
C LYS A 425 11.24 19.28 24.63
N PRO A 426 11.58 18.09 24.09
CA PRO A 426 12.76 17.35 24.53
C PRO A 426 14.06 18.15 24.36
N GLU A 427 14.14 19.00 23.32
CA GLU A 427 15.25 19.92 23.12
C GLU A 427 15.10 21.13 24.05
N GLY A 428 15.86 21.12 25.14
CA GLY A 428 15.87 22.21 26.12
C GLY A 428 15.29 21.85 27.47
N MET A 429 14.51 20.76 27.61
CA MET A 429 13.94 20.34 28.90
C MET A 429 15.06 20.10 29.96
N ALA A 430 16.12 19.41 29.59
CA ALA A 430 17.26 19.20 30.47
C ALA A 430 17.90 20.54 30.92
N ARG A 431 18.05 21.50 29.99
CA ARG A 431 18.56 22.83 30.28
C ARG A 431 17.65 23.63 31.21
N GLU A 432 16.32 23.59 30.95
CA GLU A 432 15.32 24.23 31.80
C GLU A 432 15.35 23.69 33.23
N LEU A 433 15.68 22.40 33.38
CA LEU A 433 15.80 21.73 34.66
C LEU A 433 17.22 21.84 35.27
N GLY A 434 18.15 22.53 34.62
CA GLY A 434 19.53 22.67 35.08
C GLY A 434 20.34 21.37 35.08
N MET A 435 20.03 20.44 34.16
CA MET A 435 20.61 19.10 34.04
C MET A 435 21.20 18.87 32.66
N THR A 436 22.08 17.84 32.54
CA THR A 436 22.40 17.27 31.23
C THR A 436 21.28 16.32 30.77
N GLU A 437 21.24 16.00 29.46
CA GLU A 437 20.30 15.04 28.92
C GLU A 437 20.47 13.64 29.54
N GLU A 438 21.72 13.24 29.84
CA GLU A 438 22.01 11.98 30.51
C GLU A 438 21.50 11.97 31.98
N GLN A 439 21.65 13.08 32.71
CA GLN A 439 21.11 13.20 34.05
C GLN A 439 19.58 13.15 34.07
N LEU A 440 18.92 13.82 33.11
CA LEU A 440 17.47 13.77 32.94
C LEU A 440 17.01 12.35 32.63
N ALA A 441 17.65 11.68 31.67
CA ALA A 441 17.34 10.31 31.30
C ALA A 441 17.50 9.34 32.47
N GLN A 442 18.60 9.47 33.26
CA GLN A 442 18.84 8.65 34.48
C GLN A 442 17.79 8.90 35.55
N ARG A 443 17.37 10.15 35.74
CA ARG A 443 16.31 10.48 36.71
C ARG A 443 14.94 10.00 36.28
N LEU A 444 14.62 10.02 34.97
CA LEU A 444 13.35 9.58 34.43
C LEU A 444 13.22 8.04 34.34
N ALA A 445 14.30 7.30 34.16
CA ALA A 445 14.26 5.86 33.96
C ALA A 445 13.50 5.10 35.08
N PRO A 446 13.73 5.34 36.39
CA PRO A 446 12.99 4.70 37.47
C PRO A 446 11.50 5.12 37.46
N LEU A 447 11.17 6.37 37.12
CA LEU A 447 9.79 6.86 37.05
C LEU A 447 9.02 6.19 35.91
N ARG A 448 9.64 6.17 34.72
CA ARG A 448 9.08 5.41 33.57
C ARG A 448 8.80 3.96 33.95
N ARG A 449 9.75 3.31 34.64
CA ARG A 449 9.59 1.91 35.07
C ARG A 449 8.42 1.75 36.00
N LYS A 450 8.27 2.57 37.06
CA LYS A 450 7.14 2.51 37.99
C LYS A 450 5.80 2.64 37.26
N VAL A 451 5.69 3.62 36.36
CA VAL A 451 4.46 3.86 35.59
C VAL A 451 4.20 2.70 34.63
N PHE A 452 5.22 2.17 33.96
CA PHE A 452 5.10 1.01 33.07
C PHE A 452 4.65 -0.26 33.84
N GLU A 453 5.24 -0.55 35.01
CA GLU A 453 4.86 -1.70 35.85
C GLU A 453 3.43 -1.57 36.38
N SER A 454 3.00 -0.35 36.76
CA SER A 454 1.61 -0.10 37.14
C SER A 454 0.63 -0.38 35.98
N ARG A 455 1.00 -0.01 34.75
CA ARG A 455 0.20 -0.30 33.56
C ARG A 455 0.05 -1.80 33.29
N ALA A 456 1.07 -2.60 33.63
CA ALA A 456 1.05 -4.04 33.43
C ALA A 456 -0.06 -4.76 34.25
N GLY A 457 -0.58 -4.13 35.31
CA GLY A 457 -1.73 -4.62 36.07
C GLY A 457 -3.11 -4.36 35.44
N ARG A 458 -3.18 -3.60 34.33
CA ARG A 458 -4.43 -3.32 33.62
C ARG A 458 -4.84 -4.47 32.72
N SER A 459 -6.12 -4.52 32.32
CA SER A 459 -6.57 -5.43 31.25
C SER A 459 -5.81 -5.14 29.97
N ARG A 460 -5.13 -6.16 29.45
CA ARG A 460 -4.31 -6.03 28.23
C ARG A 460 -5.20 -5.99 27.00
N PRO A 461 -4.77 -5.28 25.93
CA PRO A 461 -5.34 -5.44 24.61
C PRO A 461 -5.28 -6.90 24.15
N PHE A 462 -6.23 -7.31 23.33
CA PHE A 462 -6.21 -8.64 22.73
C PHE A 462 -4.97 -8.81 21.85
N LEU A 463 -4.29 -9.95 22.00
CA LEU A 463 -3.14 -10.32 21.16
C LEU A 463 -3.63 -11.25 20.05
N ASP A 464 -3.47 -10.81 18.80
CA ASP A 464 -3.68 -11.67 17.65
C ASP A 464 -2.45 -12.54 17.41
N THR A 465 -2.57 -13.82 17.72
CA THR A 465 -1.47 -14.77 17.68
C THR A 465 -1.22 -15.41 16.32
N LYS A 466 -1.87 -14.95 15.25
CA LYS A 466 -1.52 -15.38 13.89
C LYS A 466 -0.05 -15.05 13.59
N ILE A 467 0.64 -15.95 12.91
CA ILE A 467 1.97 -15.71 12.37
C ILE A 467 1.83 -15.64 10.86
N LEU A 468 1.92 -14.42 10.31
CA LEU A 468 1.80 -14.16 8.88
C LEU A 468 3.17 -14.14 8.24
N THR A 469 3.35 -14.91 7.17
CA THR A 469 4.65 -15.06 6.47
C THR A 469 5.23 -13.72 6.04
N GLY A 470 4.43 -12.89 5.35
CA GLY A 470 4.91 -11.62 4.84
C GLY A 470 5.29 -10.63 5.95
N TRP A 471 4.46 -10.54 7.02
CA TRP A 471 4.73 -9.61 8.12
C TRP A 471 5.96 -10.04 8.94
N ASN A 472 6.18 -11.35 9.09
CA ASN A 472 7.41 -11.87 9.66
C ASN A 472 8.61 -11.52 8.78
N GLY A 473 8.48 -11.60 7.44
CA GLY A 473 9.52 -11.15 6.50
C GLY A 473 9.92 -9.69 6.71
N GLN A 474 8.93 -8.79 6.87
CA GLN A 474 9.19 -7.37 7.18
C GLN A 474 9.86 -7.19 8.55
N MET A 475 9.41 -7.92 9.59
CA MET A 475 10.02 -7.78 10.92
C MET A 475 11.44 -8.37 10.95
N ILE A 476 11.72 -9.44 10.20
CA ILE A 476 13.09 -9.95 10.00
C ILE A 476 13.98 -8.86 9.38
N ALA A 477 13.48 -8.10 8.38
CA ALA A 477 14.21 -6.97 7.80
C ALA A 477 14.50 -5.87 8.84
N GLY A 478 13.50 -5.50 9.65
CA GLY A 478 13.64 -4.52 10.73
C GLY A 478 14.69 -4.93 11.76
N TYR A 479 14.63 -6.16 12.26
CA TYR A 479 15.62 -6.70 13.20
C TYR A 479 17.02 -6.81 12.59
N ALA A 480 17.13 -7.30 11.35
CA ALA A 480 18.41 -7.46 10.67
C ALA A 480 19.08 -6.11 10.42
N THR A 481 18.32 -5.13 9.91
CA THR A 481 18.82 -3.78 9.67
C THR A 481 19.24 -3.10 10.99
N ALA A 482 18.42 -3.20 12.04
CA ALA A 482 18.75 -2.67 13.34
C ALA A 482 20.00 -3.34 13.94
N GLY A 483 20.10 -4.67 13.87
CA GLY A 483 21.26 -5.41 14.36
C GLY A 483 22.56 -4.97 13.69
N LYS A 484 22.52 -4.73 12.39
CA LYS A 484 23.65 -4.20 11.61
C LYS A 484 24.01 -2.77 12.01
N GLU A 485 23.04 -1.86 11.98
CA GLU A 485 23.30 -0.42 12.14
C GLU A 485 23.61 0.00 13.58
N LEU A 486 23.06 -0.74 14.57
CA LEU A 486 23.31 -0.51 15.99
C LEU A 486 24.48 -1.34 16.54
N GLY A 487 24.92 -2.37 15.80
CA GLY A 487 25.94 -3.31 16.24
C GLY A 487 25.45 -4.27 17.33
N GLU A 488 24.16 -4.62 17.35
CA GLU A 488 23.54 -5.44 18.40
C GLU A 488 23.24 -6.87 17.92
N ARG A 489 24.07 -7.81 18.33
CA ARG A 489 23.97 -9.24 17.95
C ARG A 489 22.61 -9.86 18.31
N ARG A 490 22.00 -9.46 19.46
CA ARG A 490 20.72 -9.99 19.90
C ARG A 490 19.58 -9.81 18.87
N PHE A 491 19.64 -8.72 18.10
CA PHE A 491 18.67 -8.46 17.05
C PHE A 491 18.89 -9.36 15.83
N LEU A 492 20.14 -9.62 15.45
CA LEU A 492 20.47 -10.58 14.39
C LEU A 492 20.03 -12.00 14.74
N ASP A 493 20.26 -12.39 16.01
CA ASP A 493 19.84 -13.72 16.49
C ASP A 493 18.30 -13.88 16.50
N ALA A 494 17.54 -12.81 16.84
CA ALA A 494 16.10 -12.81 16.76
C ALA A 494 15.60 -12.92 15.30
N ALA A 495 16.18 -12.15 14.39
CA ALA A 495 15.88 -12.22 12.95
C ALA A 495 16.13 -13.62 12.39
N ALA A 496 17.27 -14.22 12.73
CA ALA A 496 17.63 -15.56 12.26
C ALA A 496 16.66 -16.64 12.78
N ARG A 497 16.29 -16.58 14.08
CA ARG A 497 15.30 -17.53 14.62
C ARG A 497 13.94 -17.41 13.94
N ALA A 498 13.47 -16.19 13.71
CA ALA A 498 12.20 -15.97 13.01
C ALA A 498 12.27 -16.47 11.56
N ALA A 499 13.37 -16.20 10.86
CA ALA A 499 13.58 -16.68 9.50
C ALA A 499 13.59 -18.22 9.44
N ASP A 500 14.32 -18.87 10.34
CA ASP A 500 14.33 -20.35 10.42
C ASP A 500 12.95 -20.91 10.73
N PHE A 501 12.18 -20.29 11.66
CA PHE A 501 10.81 -20.69 11.96
C PHE A 501 9.92 -20.65 10.73
N VAL A 502 9.92 -19.53 10.01
CA VAL A 502 9.06 -19.31 8.83
C VAL A 502 9.43 -20.30 7.72
N LEU A 503 10.73 -20.46 7.42
CA LEU A 503 11.20 -21.38 6.39
C LEU A 503 10.91 -22.86 6.73
N HIS A 504 10.81 -23.21 8.01
CA HIS A 504 10.52 -24.57 8.45
C HIS A 504 9.02 -24.86 8.53
N ASN A 505 8.22 -23.94 9.08
CA ASN A 505 6.81 -24.20 9.42
C ASN A 505 5.80 -23.63 8.40
N LEU A 506 6.18 -22.59 7.64
CA LEU A 506 5.30 -21.95 6.65
C LEU A 506 5.72 -22.23 5.21
N ARG A 507 6.55 -23.24 4.97
CA ARG A 507 6.94 -23.70 3.64
C ARG A 507 6.80 -25.20 3.55
N ASN A 508 6.13 -25.70 2.50
CA ASN A 508 6.01 -27.14 2.28
C ASN A 508 7.26 -27.73 1.59
N ALA A 509 7.27 -29.05 1.42
CA ALA A 509 8.39 -29.78 0.84
C ALA A 509 8.69 -29.39 -0.63
N GLU A 510 7.68 -28.90 -1.38
CA GLU A 510 7.79 -28.41 -2.75
C GLU A 510 8.28 -26.95 -2.82
N GLY A 511 8.55 -26.31 -1.68
CA GLY A 511 9.02 -24.92 -1.58
C GLY A 511 7.90 -23.88 -1.64
N ARG A 512 6.62 -24.31 -1.56
CA ARG A 512 5.47 -23.41 -1.55
C ARG A 512 5.29 -22.77 -0.17
N LEU A 513 5.17 -21.42 -0.13
CA LEU A 513 4.84 -20.72 1.11
C LEU A 513 3.34 -20.81 1.42
N PHE A 514 3.05 -20.84 2.71
CA PHE A 514 1.73 -20.59 3.27
C PHE A 514 1.63 -19.16 3.77
N ARG A 515 0.38 -18.60 3.81
CA ARG A 515 0.07 -17.25 4.29
C ARG A 515 0.19 -17.16 5.80
N ALA A 516 -0.49 -18.07 6.52
CA ALA A 516 -0.70 -17.98 7.95
C ALA A 516 -0.36 -19.28 8.66
N TYR A 517 0.20 -19.16 9.86
CA TYR A 517 0.39 -20.25 10.80
C TYR A 517 -0.37 -19.96 12.08
N HIS A 518 -1.14 -20.95 12.51
CA HIS A 518 -1.90 -20.94 13.74
C HIS A 518 -1.37 -22.02 14.66
N GLY A 519 -0.86 -21.62 15.83
CA GLY A 519 -0.29 -22.54 16.81
C GLY A 519 -0.71 -22.22 18.22
N THR A 520 -0.72 -23.25 19.05
CA THR A 520 -0.76 -23.07 20.50
C THR A 520 0.66 -23.20 21.01
N PRO A 521 1.17 -22.25 21.83
CA PRO A 521 2.52 -22.32 22.36
C PRO A 521 2.81 -23.69 22.99
N GLY A 522 3.91 -24.33 22.54
CA GLY A 522 4.35 -25.64 23.03
C GLY A 522 3.52 -26.85 22.56
N LYS A 523 2.50 -26.67 21.70
CA LYS A 523 1.69 -27.78 21.14
C LYS A 523 1.79 -27.93 19.63
N GLY A 524 2.61 -27.08 18.98
CA GLY A 524 2.68 -27.01 17.53
C GLY A 524 1.49 -26.25 16.92
N GLY A 525 1.41 -26.26 15.60
CA GLY A 525 0.37 -25.56 14.85
C GLY A 525 0.27 -26.05 13.41
N GLU A 526 -0.56 -25.35 12.64
CA GLU A 526 -0.86 -25.68 11.27
C GLU A 526 -0.67 -24.44 10.37
N ALA A 527 0.05 -24.61 9.27
CA ALA A 527 0.15 -23.59 8.22
C ALA A 527 -1.00 -23.75 7.23
N LYS A 528 -1.65 -22.65 6.89
CA LYS A 528 -2.84 -22.64 6.04
C LYS A 528 -2.74 -21.55 4.98
N ILE A 529 -3.53 -21.73 3.94
CA ILE A 529 -3.70 -20.81 2.82
C ILE A 529 -2.39 -20.64 2.04
N ASN A 530 -2.41 -20.88 0.75
CA ASN A 530 -1.25 -20.63 -0.09
C ASN A 530 -0.81 -19.17 0.00
N GLY A 531 0.49 -18.94 0.14
CA GLY A 531 1.05 -17.59 0.21
C GLY A 531 0.69 -16.75 -1.01
N TYR A 532 0.62 -15.45 -0.81
CA TYR A 532 0.41 -14.44 -1.85
C TYR A 532 1.74 -13.85 -2.32
N LEU A 533 1.71 -12.99 -3.32
CA LEU A 533 2.90 -12.31 -3.85
C LEU A 533 3.70 -11.61 -2.74
N ASP A 534 3.02 -10.90 -1.85
CA ASP A 534 3.63 -10.14 -0.76
C ASP A 534 4.32 -11.05 0.27
N ASP A 535 3.82 -12.26 0.52
CA ASP A 535 4.49 -13.22 1.40
C ASP A 535 5.88 -13.62 0.88
N TYR A 536 5.99 -13.87 -0.42
CA TYR A 536 7.28 -14.15 -1.05
C TYR A 536 8.18 -12.92 -1.10
N ALA A 537 7.64 -11.78 -1.48
CA ALA A 537 8.41 -10.55 -1.64
C ALA A 537 8.95 -10.04 -0.30
N TYR A 538 8.14 -10.00 0.74
CA TYR A 538 8.57 -9.51 2.04
C TYR A 538 9.54 -10.50 2.74
N LEU A 539 9.29 -11.81 2.64
CA LEU A 539 10.21 -12.77 3.22
C LEU A 539 11.56 -12.75 2.50
N ALA A 540 11.57 -12.68 1.16
CA ALA A 540 12.81 -12.54 0.41
C ALA A 540 13.57 -11.26 0.78
N HIS A 541 12.87 -10.13 1.00
CA HIS A 541 13.48 -8.89 1.49
C HIS A 541 14.12 -9.07 2.87
N GLY A 542 13.40 -9.68 3.81
CA GLY A 542 13.92 -9.97 5.15
C GLY A 542 15.21 -10.80 5.12
N LEU A 543 15.24 -11.84 4.27
CA LEU A 543 16.41 -12.69 4.10
C LEU A 543 17.58 -11.96 3.42
N LEU A 544 17.32 -11.06 2.46
CA LEU A 544 18.36 -10.21 1.87
C LEU A 544 18.97 -9.26 2.90
N CYS A 545 18.15 -8.63 3.74
CA CYS A 545 18.61 -7.79 4.85
C CYS A 545 19.43 -8.60 5.86
N LEU A 546 19.01 -9.84 6.17
CA LEU A 546 19.72 -10.70 7.10
C LEU A 546 21.07 -11.17 6.51
N HIS A 547 21.11 -11.48 5.21
CA HIS A 547 22.37 -11.72 4.50
C HIS A 547 23.30 -10.50 4.60
N ASP A 548 22.80 -9.30 4.35
CA ASP A 548 23.58 -8.06 4.39
C ASP A 548 24.10 -7.70 5.79
N ALA A 549 23.43 -8.18 6.81
CA ALA A 549 23.80 -7.94 8.19
C ALA A 549 24.79 -8.98 8.75
N THR A 550 24.71 -10.23 8.25
CA THR A 550 25.48 -11.35 8.79
C THR A 550 26.60 -11.83 7.88
N GLY A 551 26.50 -11.59 6.57
CA GLY A 551 27.38 -12.18 5.55
C GLY A 551 27.13 -13.66 5.29
N ASP A 552 26.12 -14.28 5.92
CA ASP A 552 25.80 -15.68 5.75
C ASP A 552 25.07 -15.93 4.43
N ASN A 553 25.71 -16.72 3.55
CA ASN A 553 25.17 -17.06 2.22
C ASN A 553 23.91 -17.93 2.26
N LYS A 554 23.61 -18.60 3.37
CA LYS A 554 22.36 -19.35 3.56
C LYS A 554 21.15 -18.44 3.20
N TRP A 555 21.14 -17.23 3.74
CA TRP A 555 20.04 -16.29 3.56
C TRP A 555 19.91 -15.79 2.12
N LEU A 556 21.04 -15.60 1.44
CA LEU A 556 21.04 -15.23 0.02
C LEU A 556 20.47 -16.35 -0.86
N GLU A 557 20.87 -17.60 -0.61
CA GLU A 557 20.37 -18.77 -1.36
C GLU A 557 18.87 -18.99 -1.12
N GLU A 558 18.38 -18.83 0.12
CA GLU A 558 16.95 -18.89 0.43
C GLU A 558 16.18 -17.76 -0.24
N ALA A 559 16.69 -16.52 -0.22
CA ALA A 559 16.07 -15.38 -0.91
C ALA A 559 15.98 -15.60 -2.42
N LYS A 560 17.01 -16.19 -3.03
CA LYS A 560 17.01 -16.60 -4.46
C LYS A 560 15.94 -17.65 -4.73
N ALA A 561 15.88 -18.70 -3.93
CA ALA A 561 14.89 -19.77 -4.08
C ALA A 561 13.45 -19.24 -3.99
N LEU A 562 13.17 -18.36 -3.03
CA LEU A 562 11.86 -17.70 -2.89
C LEU A 562 11.55 -16.80 -4.08
N SER A 563 12.52 -16.02 -4.55
CA SER A 563 12.33 -15.13 -5.70
C SER A 563 12.09 -15.91 -6.99
N ASP A 564 12.77 -17.03 -7.18
CA ASP A 564 12.56 -17.91 -8.33
C ASP A 564 11.19 -18.60 -8.27
N ALA A 565 10.74 -19.03 -7.09
CA ALA A 565 9.38 -19.54 -6.87
C ALA A 565 8.33 -18.46 -7.13
N MET A 566 8.55 -17.23 -6.64
CA MET A 566 7.70 -16.07 -6.89
C MET A 566 7.55 -15.80 -8.40
N VAL A 567 8.66 -15.79 -9.14
CA VAL A 567 8.62 -15.61 -10.61
C VAL A 567 7.80 -16.71 -11.28
N LYS A 568 8.02 -17.97 -10.89
CA LYS A 568 7.29 -19.12 -11.45
C LYS A 568 5.78 -19.06 -11.22
N LEU A 569 5.36 -18.61 -10.03
CA LEU A 569 3.96 -18.68 -9.57
C LEU A 569 3.12 -17.46 -9.95
N TYR A 570 3.73 -16.28 -9.98
CA TYR A 570 2.99 -15.01 -10.02
C TYR A 570 3.32 -14.14 -11.24
N ALA A 571 4.45 -14.35 -11.94
CA ALA A 571 4.84 -13.45 -13.03
C ALA A 571 3.79 -13.42 -14.15
N ASP A 572 3.51 -12.21 -14.64
CA ASP A 572 2.79 -12.02 -15.89
C ASP A 572 3.79 -11.99 -17.06
N PRO A 573 3.85 -13.05 -17.88
CA PRO A 573 4.80 -13.13 -19.01
C PRO A 573 4.49 -12.12 -20.11
N GLN A 574 3.25 -11.61 -20.18
CA GLN A 574 2.79 -10.71 -21.25
C GLN A 574 2.86 -9.25 -20.83
N GLY A 575 2.22 -8.90 -19.71
CA GLY A 575 2.09 -7.51 -19.27
C GLY A 575 3.23 -7.03 -18.35
N GLY A 576 4.12 -7.90 -17.91
CA GLY A 576 5.14 -7.59 -16.90
C GLY A 576 4.55 -7.47 -15.49
N GLY A 577 5.43 -7.39 -14.48
CA GLY A 577 5.01 -7.42 -13.08
C GLY A 577 4.46 -8.79 -12.67
N PHE A 578 3.77 -8.81 -11.54
CA PHE A 578 3.30 -10.02 -10.90
C PHE A 578 1.83 -9.91 -10.51
N PHE A 579 1.07 -10.97 -10.71
CA PHE A 579 -0.28 -11.07 -10.15
C PHE A 579 -0.20 -11.26 -8.63
N TYR A 580 -1.21 -10.80 -7.92
CA TYR A 580 -1.27 -10.92 -6.46
C TYR A 580 -1.47 -12.37 -6.00
N THR A 581 -2.29 -13.13 -6.74
CA THR A 581 -2.53 -14.57 -6.52
C THR A 581 -1.78 -15.42 -7.55
N SER A 582 -1.33 -16.61 -7.19
CA SER A 582 -0.82 -17.59 -8.15
C SER A 582 -1.92 -18.18 -9.02
N SER A 583 -1.54 -18.89 -10.09
CA SER A 583 -2.51 -19.47 -11.02
C SER A 583 -3.36 -20.61 -10.44
N ASP A 584 -2.96 -21.17 -9.33
CA ASP A 584 -3.61 -22.27 -8.62
C ASP A 584 -4.35 -21.82 -7.35
N HIS A 585 -4.48 -20.50 -7.11
CA HIS A 585 -5.42 -19.97 -6.12
C HIS A 585 -6.87 -20.12 -6.61
N GLU A 586 -7.80 -19.99 -5.66
CA GLU A 586 -9.23 -19.91 -5.97
C GLU A 586 -9.50 -18.82 -7.03
N SER A 587 -10.30 -19.16 -8.02
CA SER A 587 -10.70 -18.21 -9.06
C SER A 587 -11.81 -17.30 -8.56
N LEU A 588 -11.47 -16.06 -8.26
CA LEU A 588 -12.42 -14.99 -7.97
C LEU A 588 -12.86 -14.29 -9.26
N PHE A 589 -13.82 -13.35 -9.17
CA PHE A 589 -14.30 -12.64 -10.36
C PHE A 589 -13.24 -11.74 -11.02
N ALA A 590 -12.13 -11.44 -10.36
CA ALA A 590 -10.98 -10.71 -10.89
C ALA A 590 -9.67 -11.26 -10.33
N ARG A 591 -8.55 -11.00 -11.00
CA ARG A 591 -7.19 -11.32 -10.54
C ARG A 591 -6.37 -10.04 -10.57
N ALA A 592 -6.04 -9.53 -9.39
CA ALA A 592 -5.37 -8.24 -9.23
C ALA A 592 -3.86 -8.32 -9.50
N LYS A 593 -3.30 -7.20 -9.95
CA LYS A 593 -1.88 -6.85 -9.82
C LYS A 593 -1.80 -5.65 -8.89
N ASP A 594 -1.51 -5.90 -7.62
CA ASP A 594 -1.36 -4.83 -6.66
C ASP A 594 -0.13 -3.96 -6.96
N GLN A 595 -0.32 -2.63 -6.94
CA GLN A 595 0.71 -1.64 -7.17
C GLN A 595 0.70 -0.52 -6.11
N TYR A 596 -0.32 -0.49 -5.25
CA TYR A 596 -0.53 0.60 -4.31
C TYR A 596 0.35 0.43 -3.06
N ASP A 597 1.28 1.36 -2.88
CA ASP A 597 2.15 1.43 -1.71
C ASP A 597 1.45 2.24 -0.59
N GLY A 598 0.62 1.57 0.20
CA GLY A 598 -0.13 2.15 1.30
C GLY A 598 0.61 2.07 2.64
N ALA A 599 -0.06 1.55 3.68
CA ALA A 599 0.58 1.27 4.97
C ALA A 599 1.69 0.21 4.86
N GLN A 600 1.60 -0.63 3.84
CA GLN A 600 2.64 -1.58 3.44
C GLN A 600 2.97 -1.33 1.95
N PRO A 601 4.23 -1.56 1.52
CA PRO A 601 4.58 -1.56 0.11
C PRO A 601 3.80 -2.63 -0.66
N SER A 602 3.51 -2.42 -1.94
CA SER A 602 2.91 -3.47 -2.76
C SER A 602 3.87 -4.64 -2.97
N GLY A 603 3.32 -5.85 -3.15
CA GLY A 603 4.12 -7.02 -3.49
C GLY A 603 4.92 -6.81 -4.79
N ASN A 604 4.39 -6.06 -5.76
CA ASN A 604 5.08 -5.72 -7.00
C ASN A 604 6.27 -4.77 -6.78
N SER A 605 6.13 -3.77 -5.91
CA SER A 605 7.21 -2.85 -5.56
C SER A 605 8.36 -3.59 -4.89
N MET A 606 8.05 -4.43 -3.91
CA MET A 606 9.06 -5.21 -3.20
C MET A 606 9.69 -6.30 -4.07
N ALA A 607 8.92 -6.94 -4.95
CA ALA A 607 9.47 -7.87 -5.93
C ALA A 607 10.49 -7.21 -6.87
N ALA A 608 10.17 -6.02 -7.39
CA ALA A 608 11.10 -5.27 -8.25
C ALA A 608 12.38 -4.89 -7.49
N LEU A 609 12.25 -4.41 -6.25
CA LEU A 609 13.40 -4.07 -5.38
C LEU A 609 14.29 -5.29 -5.11
N ASN A 610 13.70 -6.42 -4.70
CA ASN A 610 14.44 -7.65 -4.40
C ASN A 610 15.17 -8.20 -5.62
N LEU A 611 14.53 -8.20 -6.78
CA LEU A 611 15.15 -8.64 -8.04
C LEU A 611 16.36 -7.78 -8.40
N LEU A 612 16.32 -6.46 -8.20
CA LEU A 612 17.47 -5.58 -8.40
C LEU A 612 18.59 -5.87 -7.40
N GLN A 613 18.25 -6.06 -6.12
CA GLN A 613 19.24 -6.44 -5.10
C GLN A 613 19.89 -7.80 -5.41
N LEU A 614 19.10 -8.79 -5.84
CA LEU A 614 19.63 -10.09 -6.28
C LEU A 614 20.56 -9.95 -7.49
N TRP A 615 20.19 -9.13 -8.47
CA TRP A 615 21.09 -8.84 -9.59
C TRP A 615 22.42 -8.23 -9.10
N GLN A 616 22.39 -7.23 -8.23
CA GLN A 616 23.62 -6.61 -7.70
C GLN A 616 24.50 -7.60 -6.93
N LYS A 617 23.89 -8.51 -6.14
CA LYS A 617 24.61 -9.50 -5.33
C LYS A 617 25.15 -10.69 -6.14
N THR A 618 24.44 -11.10 -7.19
CA THR A 618 24.75 -12.35 -7.93
C THR A 618 25.29 -12.11 -9.32
N GLY A 619 25.16 -10.92 -9.89
CA GLY A 619 25.48 -10.59 -11.28
C GLY A 619 24.54 -11.23 -12.32
N GLN A 620 23.50 -11.95 -11.90
CA GLN A 620 22.57 -12.64 -12.82
C GLN A 620 21.62 -11.66 -13.49
N THR A 621 21.85 -11.38 -14.78
CA THR A 621 21.09 -10.39 -15.57
C THR A 621 19.61 -10.68 -15.67
N ARG A 622 19.19 -11.97 -15.55
CA ARG A 622 17.76 -12.33 -15.55
C ARG A 622 16.93 -11.59 -14.48
N TYR A 623 17.51 -11.33 -13.31
CA TYR A 623 16.84 -10.62 -12.24
C TYR A 623 16.65 -9.13 -12.60
N ARG A 624 17.68 -8.51 -13.18
CA ARG A 624 17.56 -7.14 -13.70
C ARG A 624 16.49 -7.04 -14.79
N ASP A 625 16.45 -8.00 -15.70
CA ASP A 625 15.51 -7.97 -16.82
C ASP A 625 14.07 -8.14 -16.36
N LEU A 626 13.83 -9.00 -15.35
CA LEU A 626 12.51 -9.15 -14.70
C LEU A 626 12.12 -7.87 -13.96
N ALA A 627 13.02 -7.27 -13.18
CA ALA A 627 12.76 -5.99 -12.49
C ALA A 627 12.46 -4.87 -13.48
N THR A 628 13.22 -4.79 -14.58
CA THR A 628 13.00 -3.80 -15.65
C THR A 628 11.60 -3.96 -16.26
N ARG A 629 11.16 -5.20 -16.50
CA ARG A 629 9.81 -5.47 -17.01
C ARG A 629 8.73 -5.03 -16.00
N SER A 630 8.94 -5.28 -14.72
CA SER A 630 8.02 -4.83 -13.66
C SER A 630 7.96 -3.29 -13.59
N LEU A 631 9.11 -2.62 -13.54
CA LEU A 631 9.18 -1.16 -13.54
C LEU A 631 8.50 -0.55 -14.78
N LYS A 632 8.70 -1.15 -15.98
CA LYS A 632 8.02 -0.72 -17.20
C LYS A 632 6.51 -0.89 -17.12
N ALA A 633 6.02 -2.01 -16.58
CA ALA A 633 4.58 -2.26 -16.44
C ALA A 633 3.88 -1.18 -15.61
N PHE A 634 4.56 -0.65 -14.58
CA PHE A 634 4.00 0.35 -13.67
C PHE A 634 4.48 1.79 -13.92
N ALA A 635 5.32 2.04 -14.94
CA ALA A 635 5.87 3.35 -15.22
C ALA A 635 4.78 4.41 -15.49
N GLY A 636 3.67 4.03 -16.13
CA GLY A 636 2.51 4.88 -16.37
C GLY A 636 1.88 5.36 -15.06
N SER A 637 1.58 4.43 -14.18
CA SER A 637 1.03 4.72 -12.85
C SER A 637 2.01 5.52 -12.00
N LEU A 638 3.31 5.18 -12.03
CA LEU A 638 4.35 5.94 -11.32
C LEU A 638 4.44 7.39 -11.80
N LYS A 639 4.22 7.64 -13.09
CA LYS A 639 4.22 8.99 -13.65
C LYS A 639 2.97 9.79 -13.29
N SER A 640 1.78 9.14 -13.30
CA SER A 640 0.49 9.82 -13.08
C SER A 640 0.13 9.97 -11.61
N ASN A 641 0.58 9.05 -10.76
CA ASN A 641 0.29 9.05 -9.32
C ASN A 641 1.50 8.52 -8.52
N PRO A 642 2.62 9.25 -8.49
CA PRO A 642 3.87 8.76 -7.91
C PRO A 642 3.78 8.53 -6.40
N THR A 643 2.93 9.28 -5.68
CA THR A 643 2.74 9.11 -4.23
C THR A 643 2.06 7.80 -3.87
N ALA A 644 1.35 7.18 -4.80
CA ALA A 644 0.77 5.85 -4.62
C ALA A 644 1.77 4.70 -4.87
N LEU A 645 2.97 4.97 -5.42
CA LEU A 645 3.97 3.97 -5.83
C LEU A 645 5.39 4.32 -5.33
N THR A 646 5.51 4.82 -4.11
CA THR A 646 6.80 5.31 -3.58
C THR A 646 7.82 4.19 -3.33
N ALA A 647 7.41 2.99 -2.96
CA ALA A 647 8.31 1.85 -2.88
C ALA A 647 8.76 1.36 -4.27
N MET A 648 7.89 1.50 -5.31
CA MET A 648 8.28 1.30 -6.70
C MET A 648 9.29 2.38 -7.14
N ALA A 649 9.15 3.63 -6.66
CA ALA A 649 10.14 4.68 -6.89
C ALA A 649 11.47 4.36 -6.22
N CYS A 650 11.49 3.71 -5.04
CA CYS A 650 12.72 3.20 -4.42
C CYS A 650 13.39 2.12 -5.30
N ALA A 651 12.62 1.21 -5.89
CA ALA A 651 13.14 0.25 -6.85
C ALA A 651 13.67 0.95 -8.13
N LEU A 652 12.97 1.97 -8.63
CA LEU A 652 13.46 2.79 -9.75
C LEU A 652 14.77 3.52 -9.39
N ALA A 653 14.90 4.05 -8.17
CA ALA A 653 16.12 4.69 -7.70
C ALA A 653 17.31 3.73 -7.76
N LEU A 654 17.14 2.52 -7.21
CA LEU A 654 18.17 1.48 -7.25
C LEU A 654 18.52 1.07 -8.71
N TYR A 655 17.51 1.00 -9.59
CA TYR A 655 17.72 0.71 -11.00
C TYR A 655 18.52 1.80 -11.73
N VAL A 656 18.17 3.06 -11.52
CA VAL A 656 18.82 4.21 -12.18
C VAL A 656 20.24 4.41 -11.67
N ASP A 657 20.48 4.25 -10.35
CA ASP A 657 21.79 4.40 -9.74
C ASP A 657 22.78 3.31 -10.18
N ALA A 658 22.26 2.09 -10.47
CA ALA A 658 23.06 0.98 -10.97
C ALA A 658 23.38 1.09 -12.49
N GLN A 659 22.74 2.02 -13.21
CA GLN A 659 23.12 2.29 -14.61
C GLN A 659 24.47 3.00 -14.62
N PRO A 660 25.40 2.61 -15.52
CA PRO A 660 26.60 3.39 -15.68
C PRO A 660 26.20 4.83 -16.01
N GLN A 661 26.66 5.77 -15.18
CA GLN A 661 26.45 7.19 -15.49
C GLN A 661 27.01 7.41 -16.89
N LYS A 662 26.14 7.70 -17.87
CA LYS A 662 26.60 8.05 -19.21
C LYS A 662 27.50 9.28 -19.08
N PRO A 663 28.78 9.18 -19.44
CA PRO A 663 29.48 10.37 -19.84
C PRO A 663 28.74 10.91 -21.07
N ALA A 664 28.58 12.21 -21.16
CA ALA A 664 27.98 12.82 -22.33
C ALA A 664 28.63 12.24 -23.58
N ALA A 665 27.83 11.50 -24.39
CA ALA A 665 28.07 10.96 -25.70
C ALA A 665 29.33 10.10 -25.97
N LYS A 666 29.09 8.78 -26.14
CA LYS A 666 29.48 7.97 -27.31
C LYS A 666 28.93 6.57 -27.12
N GLU A 667 28.05 6.14 -28.02
CA GLU A 667 27.49 4.78 -28.04
C GLU A 667 28.54 3.75 -28.48
N PRO A 668 28.52 2.52 -27.90
CA PRO A 668 28.84 1.32 -28.63
C PRO A 668 27.64 0.37 -28.74
N ALA A 669 27.62 -0.38 -29.82
CA ALA A 669 26.59 -1.31 -30.22
C ALA A 669 26.37 -2.46 -29.24
N ALA A 670 25.09 -2.74 -28.98
CA ALA A 670 24.62 -3.84 -28.13
C ALA A 670 24.61 -5.15 -28.92
N GLN A 671 25.11 -6.23 -28.30
CA GLN A 671 24.76 -7.59 -28.66
C GLN A 671 23.58 -8.06 -27.82
N ALA A 672 22.52 -8.47 -28.49
CA ALA A 672 21.23 -8.81 -27.94
C ALA A 672 21.08 -10.32 -27.74
N GLY A 673 20.58 -10.71 -26.57
CA GLY A 673 19.82 -11.94 -26.38
C GLY A 673 18.32 -11.64 -26.51
N ASP A 674 17.64 -12.49 -27.22
CA ASP A 674 16.32 -12.42 -27.81
C ASP A 674 15.20 -11.91 -26.90
N VAL A 675 14.94 -10.60 -26.88
CA VAL A 675 13.67 -10.02 -26.44
C VAL A 675 13.10 -9.24 -27.61
N THR A 676 11.97 -9.69 -28.16
CA THR A 676 11.34 -9.10 -29.33
C THR A 676 10.84 -7.69 -29.01
N LYS A 677 11.50 -6.65 -29.48
CA LYS A 677 11.12 -5.24 -29.36
C LYS A 677 10.21 -4.83 -30.51
N SER A 678 9.47 -3.73 -30.31
CA SER A 678 8.57 -3.14 -31.31
C SER A 678 9.25 -2.78 -32.62
N ASP A 679 10.54 -2.46 -32.61
CA ASP A 679 11.34 -2.19 -33.83
C ASP A 679 11.46 -3.43 -34.73
N SER A 680 11.30 -4.65 -34.23
CA SER A 680 11.23 -5.87 -35.03
C SER A 680 10.01 -5.93 -35.96
N LYS A 681 8.98 -5.10 -35.69
CA LYS A 681 7.68 -5.06 -36.41
C LYS A 681 7.49 -3.82 -37.27
N VAL A 682 8.51 -2.97 -37.40
CA VAL A 682 8.43 -1.77 -38.19
C VAL A 682 9.69 -1.54 -39.02
N LYS A 683 9.54 -0.94 -40.19
CA LYS A 683 10.64 -0.42 -40.99
C LYS A 683 10.46 1.07 -41.18
N ILE A 684 11.44 1.86 -40.70
CA ILE A 684 11.36 3.31 -40.70
C ILE A 684 12.33 3.85 -41.78
N THR A 685 11.85 4.76 -42.61
CA THR A 685 12.64 5.48 -43.58
C THR A 685 12.38 6.98 -43.46
N THR A 686 13.41 7.79 -43.69
CA THR A 686 13.33 9.26 -43.66
C THR A 686 13.69 9.85 -45.00
N LYS A 687 13.02 10.96 -45.37
CA LYS A 687 13.33 11.79 -46.54
C LYS A 687 13.23 13.25 -46.11
N ALA A 688 14.23 14.03 -46.44
CA ALA A 688 14.23 15.49 -46.23
C ALA A 688 14.03 16.21 -47.59
N GLU A 689 13.14 17.19 -47.60
CA GLU A 689 12.86 18.02 -48.79
C GLU A 689 12.79 19.49 -48.41
N PRO A 690 13.63 20.36 -48.94
CA PRO A 690 14.82 20.00 -49.77
C PRO A 690 15.87 19.21 -48.96
N GLU A 691 16.74 18.46 -49.63
CA GLU A 691 17.81 17.66 -48.97
C GLU A 691 18.70 18.54 -48.09
N LYS A 692 18.97 19.75 -48.53
CA LYS A 692 19.65 20.81 -47.79
C LYS A 692 18.66 21.94 -47.45
N PRO A 693 18.74 22.60 -46.31
CA PRO A 693 17.87 23.72 -45.97
C PRO A 693 17.91 24.80 -47.04
N GLY A 694 16.76 25.33 -47.48
CA GLY A 694 16.67 26.45 -48.40
C GLY A 694 17.21 27.74 -47.78
N ALA A 695 17.28 28.80 -48.57
CA ALA A 695 17.73 30.13 -48.14
C ALA A 695 16.83 30.72 -47.03
N ASP A 696 15.58 30.29 -46.92
CA ASP A 696 14.61 30.61 -45.87
C ASP A 696 14.72 29.72 -44.63
N GLY A 697 15.68 28.78 -44.58
CA GLY A 697 15.89 27.83 -43.49
C GLY A 697 14.85 26.72 -43.38
N LYS A 698 13.86 26.67 -44.28
CA LYS A 698 12.78 25.66 -44.22
C LYS A 698 13.20 24.29 -44.77
N GLN A 699 12.79 23.26 -44.05
CA GLN A 699 13.01 21.87 -44.44
C GLN A 699 11.83 21.02 -43.96
N VAL A 700 11.32 20.15 -44.82
CA VAL A 700 10.29 19.18 -44.46
C VAL A 700 10.91 17.80 -44.40
N ILE A 701 10.84 17.18 -43.24
CA ILE A 701 11.31 15.82 -43.02
C ILE A 701 10.11 14.88 -42.96
N THR A 702 10.07 13.93 -43.87
CA THR A 702 9.01 12.91 -43.95
C THR A 702 9.55 11.59 -43.41
N LEU A 703 8.93 11.09 -42.31
CA LEU A 703 9.17 9.76 -41.79
C LEU A 703 8.09 8.82 -42.32
N THR A 704 8.49 7.74 -42.92
CA THR A 704 7.59 6.67 -43.34
C THR A 704 7.85 5.44 -42.50
N ILE A 705 6.84 4.98 -41.80
CA ILE A 705 6.86 3.82 -40.94
C ILE A 705 6.01 2.75 -41.64
N LYS A 706 6.62 1.64 -42.05
CA LYS A 706 5.92 0.45 -42.52
C LYS A 706 5.78 -0.52 -41.37
N ILE A 707 4.58 -1.01 -41.15
CA ILE A 707 4.19 -1.86 -39.99
C ILE A 707 3.90 -3.25 -40.56
N ASP A 708 4.40 -4.30 -39.92
CA ASP A 708 4.16 -5.69 -40.31
C ASP A 708 2.67 -6.02 -40.29
N PRO A 709 2.16 -6.87 -41.22
CA PRO A 709 0.77 -7.31 -41.21
C PRO A 709 0.32 -7.90 -39.86
N GLY A 710 -0.88 -7.49 -39.41
CA GLY A 710 -1.43 -7.92 -38.12
C GLY A 710 -0.90 -7.22 -36.89
N TRP A 711 -0.01 -6.21 -37.09
CA TRP A 711 0.47 -5.32 -36.04
C TRP A 711 -0.02 -3.91 -36.27
N HIS A 712 -0.14 -3.15 -35.18
CA HIS A 712 -0.48 -1.73 -35.20
C HIS A 712 0.37 -0.93 -34.21
N LEU A 713 0.46 0.37 -34.42
CA LEU A 713 1.04 1.34 -33.49
C LEU A 713 -0.06 2.27 -32.99
N TYR A 714 0.00 2.72 -31.77
CA TYR A 714 -0.93 3.74 -31.26
C TYR A 714 -0.71 5.07 -31.98
N ALA A 715 -1.80 5.65 -32.51
CA ALA A 715 -1.74 6.91 -33.25
C ALA A 715 -1.42 8.12 -32.35
N ASN A 716 -1.14 9.26 -32.95
CA ASN A 716 -0.98 10.53 -32.25
C ASN A 716 -1.84 11.60 -32.94
N PRO A 717 -2.87 12.17 -32.29
CA PRO A 717 -3.35 11.76 -30.96
C PRO A 717 -4.04 10.39 -30.97
N VAL A 718 -3.85 9.62 -29.90
CA VAL A 718 -4.44 8.29 -29.76
C VAL A 718 -5.94 8.33 -29.48
N GLY A 719 -6.46 9.43 -28.95
CA GLY A 719 -7.89 9.64 -28.69
C GLY A 719 -8.42 9.04 -27.37
N SER A 720 -7.58 8.35 -26.60
CA SER A 720 -7.86 7.88 -25.25
C SER A 720 -6.81 8.44 -24.29
N GLU A 721 -7.24 8.99 -23.14
CA GLU A 721 -6.31 9.54 -22.14
C GLU A 721 -5.40 8.44 -21.58
N ASP A 722 -5.94 7.24 -21.37
CA ASP A 722 -5.21 6.08 -20.83
C ASP A 722 -4.11 5.57 -21.76
N LEU A 723 -4.21 5.80 -23.05
CA LEU A 723 -3.25 5.36 -24.05
C LEU A 723 -2.29 6.47 -24.51
N THR A 724 -2.42 7.68 -23.98
CA THR A 724 -1.57 8.84 -24.37
C THR A 724 -0.07 8.55 -24.17
N ALA A 725 0.28 7.79 -23.14
CA ALA A 725 1.66 7.40 -22.86
C ALA A 725 2.25 6.39 -23.87
N ALA A 726 1.40 5.65 -24.58
CA ALA A 726 1.78 4.64 -25.58
C ALA A 726 1.71 5.17 -27.01
N GLN A 727 1.23 6.39 -27.23
CA GLN A 727 1.08 6.98 -28.56
C GLN A 727 2.45 7.19 -29.25
N THR A 728 2.46 7.01 -30.54
CA THR A 728 3.66 7.23 -31.36
C THR A 728 4.09 8.70 -31.31
N THR A 729 5.29 9.00 -30.83
CA THR A 729 5.76 10.35 -30.59
C THR A 729 7.09 10.60 -31.29
N LEU A 730 7.16 11.68 -32.08
CA LEU A 730 8.37 12.15 -32.72
C LEU A 730 8.88 13.38 -31.96
N THR A 731 10.17 13.39 -31.63
CA THR A 731 10.89 14.60 -31.19
C THR A 731 12.03 14.92 -32.15
N VAL A 732 12.33 16.19 -32.26
CA VAL A 732 13.42 16.69 -33.11
C VAL A 732 14.38 17.48 -32.25
N ASP A 733 15.60 17.01 -32.14
CA ASP A 733 16.67 17.65 -31.39
C ASP A 733 17.70 18.25 -32.37
N SER A 734 18.11 19.48 -32.11
CA SER A 734 19.15 20.19 -32.84
C SER A 734 20.06 20.92 -31.87
N LYS A 735 21.32 21.15 -32.28
CA LYS A 735 22.30 21.93 -31.49
C LYS A 735 21.85 23.36 -31.25
N VAL A 736 21.12 23.91 -32.21
CA VAL A 736 20.53 25.26 -32.16
C VAL A 736 19.02 25.08 -32.21
N LYS A 737 18.28 25.69 -31.29
CA LYS A 737 16.81 25.58 -31.26
C LYS A 737 16.23 26.10 -32.58
N PRO A 738 15.41 25.32 -33.30
CA PRO A 738 14.75 25.78 -34.52
C PRO A 738 13.89 27.04 -34.24
N ALA A 739 13.80 27.91 -35.22
CA ALA A 739 12.94 29.08 -35.14
C ALA A 739 11.45 28.67 -35.12
N GLU A 740 11.12 27.61 -35.86
CA GLU A 740 9.79 27.02 -35.91
C GLU A 740 9.90 25.50 -36.08
N LEU A 741 9.06 24.73 -35.36
CA LEU A 741 8.91 23.28 -35.47
C LEU A 741 7.45 22.92 -35.46
N LYS A 742 6.94 22.30 -36.54
CA LYS A 742 5.59 21.76 -36.64
C LYS A 742 5.66 20.27 -36.99
N ILE A 743 5.05 19.42 -36.19
CA ILE A 743 4.96 17.97 -36.43
C ILE A 743 3.53 17.62 -36.77
N GLU A 744 3.31 16.98 -37.92
CA GLU A 744 2.01 16.55 -38.40
C GLU A 744 1.95 15.02 -38.41
N TYR A 745 0.99 14.47 -37.67
CA TYR A 745 0.72 13.04 -37.60
C TYR A 745 -0.44 12.69 -38.54
N PRO A 746 -0.41 11.49 -39.17
CA PRO A 746 -1.54 11.05 -39.99
C PRO A 746 -2.76 10.72 -39.10
N SER A 747 -3.95 10.78 -39.64
CA SER A 747 -5.14 10.31 -38.97
C SER A 747 -5.05 8.79 -38.75
N GLY A 748 -5.21 8.34 -37.50
CA GLY A 748 -5.27 6.91 -37.16
C GLY A 748 -6.63 6.33 -37.52
N LYS A 749 -6.66 5.00 -37.71
CA LYS A 749 -7.88 4.19 -37.79
C LYS A 749 -8.48 4.08 -36.39
N GLU A 750 -9.77 4.38 -36.26
CA GLU A 750 -10.47 4.26 -34.97
C GLU A 750 -10.78 2.80 -34.67
N ILE A 751 -10.43 2.38 -33.46
CA ILE A 751 -10.78 1.08 -32.88
C ILE A 751 -11.78 1.37 -31.76
N ASP A 752 -12.86 0.61 -31.71
CA ASP A 752 -13.84 0.64 -30.61
C ASP A 752 -13.67 -0.65 -29.79
N ASP A 753 -12.85 -0.54 -28.70
CA ASP A 753 -12.58 -1.65 -27.81
C ASP A 753 -13.55 -1.61 -26.62
N LYS A 754 -14.14 -2.74 -26.32
CA LYS A 754 -15.17 -2.84 -25.24
C LYS A 754 -14.64 -2.51 -23.84
N VAL A 755 -13.33 -2.46 -23.66
CA VAL A 755 -12.66 -2.26 -22.36
C VAL A 755 -12.00 -0.89 -22.28
N VAL A 756 -11.28 -0.49 -23.34
CA VAL A 756 -10.50 0.77 -23.38
C VAL A 756 -11.30 1.91 -24.01
N GLY A 757 -12.45 1.59 -24.61
CA GLY A 757 -13.24 2.56 -25.37
C GLY A 757 -12.63 2.86 -26.73
N LYS A 758 -12.91 4.04 -27.27
CA LYS A 758 -12.45 4.44 -28.60
C LYS A 758 -11.03 4.98 -28.58
N TYR A 759 -10.17 4.41 -29.40
CA TYR A 759 -8.81 4.89 -29.61
C TYR A 759 -8.36 4.75 -31.06
N LYS A 760 -7.24 5.35 -31.44
CA LYS A 760 -6.76 5.36 -32.83
C LYS A 760 -5.40 4.65 -32.94
N VAL A 761 -5.23 3.92 -34.06
CA VAL A 761 -4.01 3.17 -34.35
C VAL A 761 -3.53 3.44 -35.78
N TYR A 762 -2.25 3.18 -36.02
CA TYR A 762 -1.66 3.09 -37.37
C TYR A 762 -1.49 1.63 -37.73
N GLU A 763 -2.02 1.22 -38.87
CA GLU A 763 -1.84 -0.11 -39.45
C GLU A 763 -1.09 0.04 -40.80
N ASP A 764 -0.40 -0.98 -41.24
CA ASP A 764 0.33 -1.09 -42.50
C ASP A 764 1.38 0.03 -42.74
N LYS A 765 0.97 1.29 -42.74
CA LYS A 765 1.83 2.42 -43.02
C LYS A 765 1.41 3.71 -42.32
N ALA A 766 2.34 4.38 -41.64
CA ALA A 766 2.15 5.73 -41.12
C ALA A 766 3.19 6.69 -41.75
N VAL A 767 2.76 7.93 -42.03
CA VAL A 767 3.63 8.98 -42.54
C VAL A 767 3.55 10.21 -41.65
N ILE A 768 4.63 10.50 -40.93
CA ILE A 768 4.76 11.66 -40.06
C ILE A 768 5.60 12.73 -40.77
N LYS A 769 5.17 13.98 -40.77
CA LYS A 769 5.89 15.10 -41.35
C LYS A 769 6.35 16.08 -40.29
N ALA A 770 7.61 16.43 -40.28
CA ALA A 770 8.17 17.49 -39.44
C ALA A 770 8.62 18.64 -40.34
N THR A 771 7.93 19.77 -40.26
CA THR A 771 8.31 21.02 -40.91
C THR A 771 9.15 21.83 -39.93
N ILE A 772 10.36 22.16 -40.34
CA ILE A 772 11.36 22.82 -39.49
C ILE A 772 11.84 24.09 -40.20
N THR A 773 11.84 25.20 -39.49
CA THR A 773 12.56 26.42 -39.90
C THR A 773 13.80 26.52 -39.02
N ARG A 774 14.97 26.29 -39.60
CA ARG A 774 16.25 26.37 -38.90
C ARG A 774 16.56 27.81 -38.52
N ALA A 775 17.29 28.00 -37.44
CA ALA A 775 17.82 29.32 -37.11
C ALA A 775 18.89 29.74 -38.14
N ALA A 776 19.04 31.05 -38.36
CA ALA A 776 20.00 31.57 -39.30
C ALA A 776 21.44 31.08 -38.99
N GLY A 777 22.07 30.47 -39.99
CA GLY A 777 23.43 29.90 -39.88
C GLY A 777 23.51 28.50 -39.22
N ASP A 778 22.40 27.84 -38.92
CA ASP A 778 22.40 26.48 -38.43
C ASP A 778 22.60 25.45 -39.57
N THR A 779 23.78 24.88 -39.64
CA THR A 779 24.18 23.81 -40.58
C THR A 779 24.32 22.45 -39.84
N GLY A 780 23.80 22.35 -38.60
CA GLY A 780 23.94 21.14 -37.75
C GLY A 780 23.08 19.97 -38.22
N THR A 781 23.50 18.76 -37.92
CA THR A 781 22.70 17.52 -38.08
C THR A 781 21.50 17.57 -37.17
N LEU A 782 20.30 17.27 -37.69
CA LEU A 782 19.10 17.06 -36.86
C LEU A 782 19.04 15.62 -36.38
N GLU A 783 18.74 15.44 -35.12
CA GLU A 783 18.44 14.12 -34.51
C GLU A 783 16.94 13.99 -34.32
N LEU A 784 16.36 12.93 -34.90
CA LEU A 784 14.97 12.60 -34.80
C LEU A 784 14.85 11.40 -33.86
N THR A 785 14.05 11.51 -32.81
CA THR A 785 13.76 10.42 -31.90
C THR A 785 12.30 10.04 -32.03
N LEU A 786 12.02 8.85 -32.57
CA LEU A 786 10.69 8.29 -32.70
C LEU A 786 10.48 7.22 -31.63
N LYS A 787 9.52 7.43 -30.75
CA LYS A 787 9.07 6.47 -29.74
C LYS A 787 7.76 5.84 -30.18
N PHE A 788 7.63 4.52 -30.08
CA PHE A 788 6.43 3.77 -30.49
C PHE A 788 6.35 2.41 -29.83
N GLN A 789 5.12 1.84 -29.82
CA GLN A 789 4.86 0.48 -29.35
C GLN A 789 4.03 -0.27 -30.37
N ALA A 790 4.49 -1.46 -30.77
CA ALA A 790 3.78 -2.35 -31.68
C ALA A 790 2.94 -3.36 -30.89
N CYS A 791 1.65 -3.39 -31.19
CA CYS A 791 0.67 -4.28 -30.58
C CYS A 791 -0.10 -5.09 -31.64
N ASN A 792 -0.68 -6.22 -31.25
CA ASN A 792 -1.66 -6.97 -32.00
C ASN A 792 -2.82 -7.40 -31.07
N GLU A 793 -3.76 -8.16 -31.55
CA GLU A 793 -4.93 -8.62 -30.77
C GLU A 793 -4.56 -9.44 -29.51
N ARG A 794 -3.33 -9.96 -29.44
CA ARG A 794 -2.91 -10.90 -28.37
C ARG A 794 -1.86 -10.31 -27.44
N GLN A 795 -1.02 -9.39 -27.92
CA GLN A 795 0.11 -8.88 -27.13
C GLN A 795 0.60 -7.52 -27.64
N CYS A 796 1.22 -6.75 -26.73
CA CYS A 796 2.05 -5.61 -27.06
C CYS A 796 3.54 -5.97 -26.82
N LEU A 797 4.38 -5.67 -27.78
CA LEU A 797 5.84 -5.84 -27.64
C LEU A 797 6.40 -4.72 -26.76
N LEU A 798 7.63 -4.89 -26.30
CA LEU A 798 8.33 -3.81 -25.60
C LEU A 798 8.41 -2.57 -26.51
N PRO A 799 8.18 -1.37 -25.97
CA PRO A 799 8.36 -0.13 -26.71
C PRO A 799 9.74 -0.02 -27.33
N ALA A 800 9.82 0.62 -28.48
CA ALA A 800 11.06 0.90 -29.17
C ALA A 800 11.27 2.41 -29.34
N THR A 801 12.53 2.81 -29.39
CA THR A 801 12.96 4.16 -29.71
C THR A 801 13.90 4.09 -30.90
N ALA A 802 13.47 4.67 -32.03
CA ALA A 802 14.31 4.79 -33.19
C ALA A 802 14.94 6.18 -33.24
N LYS A 803 16.26 6.22 -33.31
CA LYS A 803 17.03 7.45 -33.49
C LYS A 803 17.52 7.55 -34.94
N LEU A 804 17.19 8.63 -35.60
CA LEU A 804 17.48 8.88 -37.00
C LEU A 804 18.22 10.21 -37.11
N LYS A 805 19.20 10.27 -38.02
CA LYS A 805 19.97 11.50 -38.29
C LYS A 805 19.63 12.03 -39.67
N VAL A 806 19.35 13.30 -39.76
CA VAL A 806 19.19 14.03 -41.02
C VAL A 806 20.39 14.98 -41.15
N PRO A 807 21.36 14.66 -41.99
CA PRO A 807 22.53 15.52 -42.21
C PRO A 807 22.10 16.86 -42.82
N ALA A 808 22.89 17.88 -42.54
CA ALA A 808 22.70 19.21 -43.13
C ALA A 808 23.47 19.39 -44.44
N GLU A 809 24.50 18.55 -44.67
CA GLU A 809 25.33 18.55 -45.88
C GLU A 809 25.13 17.30 -46.71
#